data_db6006764f620b657fb7d9a59db01db9
#
_entry.id   db6006764f620b657fb7d9a59db01db9
#
_cell.length_a   1.000
_cell.length_b   1.000
_cell.length_c   1.000
_cell.angle_alpha   90.00
_cell.angle_beta   90.00
_cell.angle_gamma   90.00
#
_symmetry.space_group_name_H-M   'P 1'
#
loop_
_entity.id
_entity.type
_entity.pdbx_description
1 polymer ?
#
loop_
_entity_poly.entity_id
_entity_poly.type
_entity_poly.pdbx_seq_one_letter_code
_entity_poly.pdbx_strand_id
1 'polypeptide(L)'
;MYQGETLSLTRLDGDFLEINFNNQNGSVNKFDSQTLNELREAMVMLKQAESVKGLLLTSSKSVFVVGADITEFSVMFNATRDEFVAQAADVNRMFSDIEDLPYPTVAAINGFALGGGLEICLTCDKRVISSSASIGLPETSLGIMPGWGGTVRLPRLVGFNLALGWIVSGAPQSADKAMAAGAVDLIAEPNSLRKDALTVLADLAADSPEFLSQRTAKLGPVSITVQEASAAAEDACNAVRSRQGENYPAAFSVAELMVSACELTRDDAISLENHAFFDVTQTPQARALTGLFLGEQYVVKQAKVRNAPFAATSQPVACSAVIGAGIMGGGIAYQNALKGIPIVMKDINQAALDLGVSEASKLLDRGVKRGKLTEAKAEAVLSQISPSLDGDSITNCDMVVEAVVELESVKAQVLASVESQLSSINSVITSNTSTISINRLADSLQRPENFCGMHFFNPVHAMPLVEIIRGEHSSDQTIAAVCAYALRLGKKPIVVNDCPGFLVNRVLFAALLGMEMLIAEGADFEQIDQVMEKWGLPMGPAYLSDVIGLDTIVHCYSVLLKGLPERFIEIEPSRSSQVLFDGERLGQKNGLGYYRYSKNEQGRPSKTADTSVIETFENLFGKAKAFEEQEIVSRIMGAMGMEMVRCLEEGVVASPTEADMALIYGIGFPSFRGGICRWMDELGLSDACAMGDKYSSISPLYAPTEALRVKAAKGETLY
;
A
#
# COMPACT_ATOMS: atom_id res chain seq x y z
N MET A 1 5.71 26.65 -31.93
CA MET A 1 4.33 26.51 -32.43
C MET A 1 3.34 26.67 -31.28
N TYR A 2 3.46 25.86 -30.22
CA TYR A 2 2.63 25.98 -29.00
C TYR A 2 3.54 25.94 -27.77
N GLN A 3 3.23 26.75 -26.74
CA GLN A 3 3.91 26.74 -25.46
C GLN A 3 2.87 26.84 -24.34
N GLY A 4 2.65 25.72 -23.68
CA GLY A 4 1.79 25.60 -22.50
C GLY A 4 2.60 25.51 -21.21
N GLU A 5 1.91 25.27 -20.09
CA GLU A 5 2.51 25.03 -18.77
C GLU A 5 2.89 23.58 -18.55
N THR A 6 2.26 22.65 -19.29
CA THR A 6 2.46 21.21 -19.13
C THR A 6 3.12 20.54 -20.32
N LEU A 7 2.97 21.13 -21.51
CA LEU A 7 3.62 20.65 -22.73
C LEU A 7 3.93 21.80 -23.73
N SER A 8 4.79 21.47 -24.70
CA SER A 8 5.05 22.35 -25.83
C SER A 8 5.04 21.58 -27.14
N LEU A 9 4.68 22.27 -28.26
CA LEU A 9 4.82 21.77 -29.61
C LEU A 9 5.82 22.65 -30.38
N THR A 10 6.92 22.07 -30.80
CA THR A 10 8.00 22.79 -31.48
C THR A 10 8.34 22.15 -32.81
N ARG A 11 8.76 22.98 -33.79
CA ARG A 11 9.30 22.51 -35.08
C ARG A 11 10.82 22.34 -34.91
N LEU A 12 11.30 21.18 -35.30
CA LEU A 12 12.73 20.82 -35.30
C LEU A 12 13.31 20.97 -36.73
N ASP A 13 14.64 20.91 -36.82
CA ASP A 13 15.32 20.84 -38.11
C ASP A 13 14.88 19.61 -38.91
N GLY A 14 14.77 19.73 -40.21
CA GLY A 14 14.36 18.66 -41.12
C GLY A 14 12.84 18.45 -41.22
N ASP A 15 12.04 19.44 -40.79
CA ASP A 15 10.57 19.42 -40.83
C ASP A 15 9.90 18.39 -39.90
N PHE A 16 10.57 17.99 -38.83
CA PHE A 16 9.98 17.20 -37.76
C PHE A 16 9.28 18.10 -36.73
N LEU A 17 8.28 17.57 -36.06
CA LEU A 17 7.64 18.19 -34.91
C LEU A 17 7.95 17.41 -33.63
N GLU A 18 7.97 18.12 -32.50
CA GLU A 18 8.16 17.52 -31.19
C GLU A 18 7.08 18.02 -30.23
N ILE A 19 6.33 17.09 -29.63
CA ILE A 19 5.55 17.33 -28.43
C ILE A 19 6.44 16.95 -27.25
N ASN A 20 6.76 17.93 -26.39
CA ASN A 20 7.55 17.74 -25.20
C ASN A 20 6.68 17.93 -23.95
N PHE A 21 6.50 16.87 -23.16
CA PHE A 21 5.80 16.93 -21.87
C PHE A 21 6.75 17.50 -20.79
N ASN A 22 6.34 18.60 -20.17
CA ASN A 22 7.13 19.29 -19.16
C ASN A 22 6.25 20.09 -18.19
N ASN A 23 5.52 19.40 -17.32
CA ASN A 23 4.64 20.02 -16.33
C ASN A 23 5.43 20.95 -15.40
N GLN A 24 5.26 22.28 -15.53
CA GLN A 24 5.96 23.29 -14.75
C GLN A 24 5.50 23.29 -13.28
N ASN A 25 4.28 22.84 -13.01
CA ASN A 25 3.62 22.89 -11.70
C ASN A 25 3.81 21.60 -10.89
N GLY A 26 4.53 20.60 -11.44
CA GLY A 26 4.71 19.30 -10.81
C GLY A 26 6.09 18.68 -11.02
N SER A 27 6.44 17.72 -10.17
CA SER A 27 7.69 16.97 -10.29
C SER A 27 7.64 15.88 -11.37
N VAL A 28 6.45 15.52 -11.83
CA VAL A 28 6.20 14.49 -12.85
C VAL A 28 5.20 14.99 -13.88
N ASN A 29 5.22 14.41 -15.07
CA ASN A 29 4.16 14.58 -16.06
C ASN A 29 3.03 13.61 -15.78
N LYS A 30 1.81 14.09 -15.85
CA LYS A 30 0.55 13.34 -15.73
C LYS A 30 -0.50 13.93 -16.65
N PHE A 31 -1.51 13.16 -16.99
CA PHE A 31 -2.67 13.67 -17.69
C PHE A 31 -3.72 14.14 -16.68
N ASP A 32 -3.61 15.38 -16.27
CA ASP A 32 -4.67 16.14 -15.60
C ASP A 32 -5.48 16.93 -16.63
N SER A 33 -6.56 17.55 -16.18
CA SER A 33 -7.46 18.35 -17.06
C SER A 33 -6.70 19.42 -17.82
N GLN A 34 -5.67 20.06 -17.23
CA GLN A 34 -4.84 21.05 -17.90
C GLN A 34 -4.00 20.43 -19.02
N THR A 35 -3.30 19.34 -18.76
CA THR A 35 -2.46 18.66 -19.75
C THR A 35 -3.30 18.15 -20.94
N LEU A 36 -4.50 17.60 -20.67
CA LEU A 36 -5.41 17.16 -21.73
C LEU A 36 -5.91 18.33 -22.58
N ASN A 37 -6.21 19.48 -21.97
CA ASN A 37 -6.61 20.68 -22.71
C ASN A 37 -5.47 21.21 -23.58
N GLU A 38 -4.27 21.32 -23.04
CA GLU A 38 -3.08 21.74 -23.78
C GLU A 38 -2.73 20.79 -24.93
N LEU A 39 -2.90 19.47 -24.70
CA LEU A 39 -2.71 18.47 -25.75
C LEU A 39 -3.75 18.67 -26.88
N ARG A 40 -5.00 18.97 -26.54
CA ARG A 40 -6.06 19.25 -27.51
C ARG A 40 -5.71 20.48 -28.38
N GLU A 41 -5.21 21.56 -27.76
CA GLU A 41 -4.77 22.76 -28.49
C GLU A 41 -3.54 22.46 -29.38
N ALA A 42 -2.58 21.69 -28.88
CA ALA A 42 -1.43 21.26 -29.67
C ALA A 42 -1.84 20.39 -30.87
N MET A 43 -2.84 19.49 -30.69
CA MET A 43 -3.38 18.67 -31.78
C MET A 43 -4.06 19.49 -32.88
N VAL A 44 -4.75 20.58 -32.54
CA VAL A 44 -5.32 21.50 -33.56
C VAL A 44 -4.18 22.09 -34.40
N MET A 45 -3.11 22.57 -33.79
CA MET A 45 -1.95 23.14 -34.52
C MET A 45 -1.19 22.07 -35.30
N LEU A 46 -1.10 20.84 -34.77
CA LEU A 46 -0.45 19.72 -35.43
C LEU A 46 -1.17 19.34 -36.74
N LYS A 47 -2.50 19.30 -36.72
CA LYS A 47 -3.32 19.02 -37.90
C LYS A 47 -3.26 20.13 -38.98
N GLN A 48 -2.95 21.37 -38.59
CA GLN A 48 -2.81 22.52 -39.48
C GLN A 48 -1.37 22.71 -40.01
N ALA A 49 -0.40 21.95 -39.42
CA ALA A 49 1.00 22.12 -39.80
C ALA A 49 1.29 21.54 -41.19
N GLU A 50 1.84 22.37 -42.06
CA GLU A 50 2.24 21.96 -43.41
C GLU A 50 3.67 21.43 -43.44
N SER A 51 3.96 20.57 -44.43
CA SER A 51 5.32 20.04 -44.71
C SER A 51 5.93 19.29 -43.55
N VAL A 52 5.11 18.55 -42.75
CA VAL A 52 5.60 17.75 -41.61
C VAL A 52 6.05 16.37 -42.10
N LYS A 53 7.26 15.95 -41.68
CA LYS A 53 7.83 14.64 -42.01
C LYS A 53 7.68 13.60 -40.89
N GLY A 54 7.41 14.05 -39.67
CA GLY A 54 7.21 13.14 -38.54
C GLY A 54 7.03 13.85 -37.22
N LEU A 55 6.53 13.12 -36.22
CA LEU A 55 6.28 13.60 -34.87
C LEU A 55 7.08 12.79 -33.84
N LEU A 56 7.78 13.50 -32.95
CA LEU A 56 8.46 12.94 -31.79
C LEU A 56 7.71 13.30 -30.52
N LEU A 57 7.48 12.31 -29.63
CA LEU A 57 6.99 12.54 -28.27
C LEU A 57 8.16 12.40 -27.27
N THR A 58 8.35 13.41 -26.43
CA THR A 58 9.46 13.46 -25.44
C THR A 58 8.98 13.95 -24.08
N SER A 59 9.85 13.84 -23.06
CA SER A 59 9.65 14.39 -21.73
C SER A 59 10.89 15.08 -21.22
N SER A 60 10.73 16.24 -20.58
CA SER A 60 11.79 16.97 -19.88
C SER A 60 11.89 16.62 -18.39
N LYS A 61 11.03 15.76 -17.88
CA LYS A 61 11.09 15.25 -16.49
C LYS A 61 11.93 13.97 -16.42
N SER A 62 12.23 13.52 -15.20
CA SER A 62 12.90 12.23 -14.95
C SER A 62 12.05 11.00 -15.28
N VAL A 63 10.75 11.20 -15.49
CA VAL A 63 9.78 10.20 -15.95
C VAL A 63 9.19 10.64 -17.28
N PHE A 64 8.62 9.69 -18.05
CA PHE A 64 7.91 10.07 -19.28
C PHE A 64 6.56 10.71 -18.93
N VAL A 65 5.52 9.90 -18.73
CA VAL A 65 4.20 10.30 -18.18
C VAL A 65 3.70 9.17 -17.29
N VAL A 66 3.24 9.49 -16.08
CA VAL A 66 2.85 8.47 -15.08
C VAL A 66 1.35 8.14 -15.04
N GLY A 67 0.64 8.47 -16.10
CA GLY A 67 -0.80 8.19 -16.26
C GLY A 67 -1.69 9.39 -15.99
N ALA A 68 -2.98 9.11 -15.80
CA ALA A 68 -3.99 10.10 -15.45
C ALA A 68 -3.82 10.62 -14.02
N ASP A 69 -4.31 11.81 -13.73
CA ASP A 69 -4.33 12.34 -12.37
C ASP A 69 -5.43 11.69 -11.54
N ILE A 70 -5.03 10.76 -10.66
CA ILE A 70 -5.97 10.04 -9.79
C ILE A 70 -6.70 10.98 -8.82
N THR A 71 -6.17 12.17 -8.53
CA THR A 71 -6.87 13.15 -7.67
C THR A 71 -8.15 13.69 -8.30
N GLU A 72 -8.29 13.63 -9.63
CA GLU A 72 -9.49 14.03 -10.37
C GLU A 72 -10.54 12.90 -10.47
N PHE A 73 -10.21 11.66 -10.06
CA PHE A 73 -11.10 10.50 -10.21
C PHE A 73 -12.37 10.57 -9.36
N SER A 74 -12.36 11.32 -8.26
CA SER A 74 -13.58 11.51 -7.46
C SER A 74 -14.72 12.14 -8.28
N VAL A 75 -14.39 13.03 -9.22
CA VAL A 75 -15.37 13.62 -10.17
C VAL A 75 -15.85 12.57 -11.16
N MET A 76 -14.94 11.76 -11.70
CA MET A 76 -15.25 10.68 -12.65
C MET A 76 -16.16 9.62 -12.04
N PHE A 77 -15.93 9.21 -10.78
CA PHE A 77 -16.74 8.18 -10.09
C PHE A 77 -18.19 8.63 -9.81
N ASN A 78 -18.44 9.93 -9.84
CA ASN A 78 -19.77 10.50 -9.63
C ASN A 78 -20.46 10.96 -10.94
N ALA A 79 -19.78 10.83 -12.08
CA ALA A 79 -20.35 11.16 -13.40
C ALA A 79 -21.42 10.15 -13.82
N THR A 80 -22.39 10.59 -14.59
CA THR A 80 -23.31 9.67 -15.27
C THR A 80 -22.56 8.84 -16.32
N ARG A 81 -23.15 7.69 -16.72
CA ARG A 81 -22.55 6.86 -17.78
C ARG A 81 -22.28 7.65 -19.06
N ASP A 82 -23.24 8.45 -19.50
CA ASP A 82 -23.11 9.19 -20.75
C ASP A 82 -22.03 10.27 -20.69
N GLU A 83 -21.92 10.98 -19.58
CA GLU A 83 -20.85 11.96 -19.33
C GLU A 83 -19.47 11.31 -19.29
N PHE A 84 -19.33 10.20 -18.56
CA PHE A 84 -18.08 9.46 -18.45
C PHE A 84 -17.61 8.91 -19.80
N VAL A 85 -18.53 8.21 -20.52
CA VAL A 85 -18.22 7.62 -21.83
C VAL A 85 -17.88 8.70 -22.85
N ALA A 86 -18.57 9.84 -22.82
CA ALA A 86 -18.25 10.97 -23.70
C ALA A 86 -16.86 11.56 -23.43
N GLN A 87 -16.47 11.72 -22.16
CA GLN A 87 -15.13 12.19 -21.77
C GLN A 87 -14.03 11.18 -22.16
N ALA A 88 -14.23 9.90 -21.89
CA ALA A 88 -13.29 8.85 -22.28
C ALA A 88 -13.13 8.78 -23.81
N ALA A 89 -14.23 8.86 -24.55
CA ALA A 89 -14.23 8.88 -26.02
C ALA A 89 -13.51 10.10 -26.60
N ASP A 90 -13.58 11.27 -25.94
CA ASP A 90 -12.87 12.46 -26.39
C ASP A 90 -11.35 12.30 -26.27
N VAL A 91 -10.86 11.77 -25.15
CA VAL A 91 -9.42 11.47 -24.98
C VAL A 91 -8.98 10.39 -25.95
N ASN A 92 -9.75 9.31 -26.10
CA ASN A 92 -9.45 8.24 -27.05
C ASN A 92 -9.39 8.73 -28.49
N ARG A 93 -10.27 9.67 -28.87
CA ARG A 93 -10.23 10.31 -30.21
C ARG A 93 -8.93 11.07 -30.41
N MET A 94 -8.49 11.85 -29.41
CA MET A 94 -7.24 12.60 -29.44
C MET A 94 -6.03 11.65 -29.62
N PHE A 95 -6.03 10.52 -28.94
CA PHE A 95 -4.99 9.50 -29.06
C PHE A 95 -5.04 8.81 -30.42
N SER A 96 -6.23 8.47 -30.93
CA SER A 96 -6.40 7.94 -32.29
C SER A 96 -5.99 8.94 -33.37
N ASP A 97 -6.25 10.23 -33.17
CA ASP A 97 -5.78 11.30 -34.08
C ASP A 97 -4.23 11.36 -34.20
N ILE A 98 -3.50 11.01 -33.12
CA ILE A 98 -2.02 10.89 -33.16
C ILE A 98 -1.61 9.65 -33.97
N GLU A 99 -2.29 8.52 -33.74
CA GLU A 99 -2.04 7.25 -34.45
C GLU A 99 -2.33 7.36 -35.95
N ASP A 100 -3.33 8.17 -36.34
CA ASP A 100 -3.81 8.32 -37.70
C ASP A 100 -3.15 9.49 -38.47
N LEU A 101 -2.12 10.16 -37.92
CA LEU A 101 -1.38 11.22 -38.58
C LEU A 101 -0.78 10.74 -39.93
N PRO A 102 -0.74 11.58 -40.98
CA PRO A 102 -0.27 11.14 -42.29
C PRO A 102 1.24 10.95 -42.40
N TYR A 103 1.99 11.12 -41.30
CA TYR A 103 3.42 10.98 -41.20
C TYR A 103 3.80 10.13 -39.98
N PRO A 104 5.02 9.55 -39.93
CA PRO A 104 5.43 8.65 -38.84
C PRO A 104 5.56 9.35 -37.51
N THR A 105 5.39 8.56 -36.44
CA THR A 105 5.42 9.01 -35.06
C THR A 105 6.33 8.12 -34.23
N VAL A 106 7.13 8.73 -33.33
CA VAL A 106 8.05 8.01 -32.42
C VAL A 106 7.89 8.55 -31.00
N ALA A 107 7.83 7.65 -30.02
CA ALA A 107 7.92 7.99 -28.60
C ALA A 107 9.33 7.72 -28.07
N ALA A 108 9.95 8.72 -27.40
CA ALA A 108 11.23 8.62 -26.73
C ALA A 108 11.00 8.50 -25.20
N ILE A 109 10.96 7.28 -24.68
CA ILE A 109 10.57 6.96 -23.31
C ILE A 109 11.79 7.02 -22.40
N ASN A 110 11.95 8.10 -21.63
CA ASN A 110 13.13 8.37 -20.81
C ASN A 110 13.04 7.86 -19.37
N GLY A 111 11.88 7.41 -18.92
CA GLY A 111 11.62 6.93 -17.57
C GLY A 111 10.33 6.13 -17.50
N PHE A 112 9.58 6.24 -16.41
CA PHE A 112 8.30 5.57 -16.30
C PHE A 112 7.28 6.12 -17.30
N ALA A 113 6.73 5.23 -18.15
CA ALA A 113 5.54 5.46 -18.97
C ALA A 113 4.44 4.49 -18.50
N LEU A 114 3.51 4.98 -17.66
CA LEU A 114 2.51 4.17 -16.97
C LEU A 114 1.09 4.61 -17.32
N GLY A 115 0.16 3.66 -17.40
CA GLY A 115 -1.24 3.95 -17.69
C GLY A 115 -1.39 4.76 -18.97
N GLY A 116 -2.11 5.88 -18.92
CA GLY A 116 -2.25 6.81 -20.04
C GLY A 116 -0.93 7.24 -20.68
N GLY A 117 0.18 7.25 -19.91
CA GLY A 117 1.51 7.51 -20.41
C GLY A 117 2.05 6.40 -21.32
N LEU A 118 1.72 5.14 -21.07
CA LEU A 118 1.99 4.07 -22.01
C LEU A 118 0.96 4.11 -23.16
N GLU A 119 -0.31 4.37 -22.88
CA GLU A 119 -1.37 4.38 -23.87
C GLU A 119 -1.09 5.38 -24.99
N ILE A 120 -0.57 6.58 -24.68
CA ILE A 120 -0.15 7.52 -25.73
C ILE A 120 1.10 7.04 -26.48
N CYS A 121 2.03 6.32 -25.84
CA CYS A 121 3.18 5.71 -26.55
C CYS A 121 2.75 4.59 -27.51
N LEU A 122 1.67 3.86 -27.19
CA LEU A 122 1.11 2.81 -28.05
C LEU A 122 0.49 3.36 -29.34
N THR A 123 0.12 4.66 -29.38
CA THR A 123 -0.35 5.32 -30.60
C THR A 123 0.78 5.57 -31.60
N CYS A 124 2.02 5.64 -31.14
CA CYS A 124 3.18 5.86 -32.00
C CYS A 124 3.50 4.63 -32.87
N ASP A 125 4.13 4.87 -34.03
CA ASP A 125 4.61 3.82 -34.92
C ASP A 125 5.77 3.06 -34.27
N LYS A 126 6.71 3.79 -33.67
CA LYS A 126 7.88 3.23 -32.99
C LYS A 126 8.06 3.82 -31.59
N ARG A 127 8.69 3.06 -30.73
CA ARG A 127 8.98 3.39 -29.32
C ARG A 127 10.46 3.12 -29.04
N VAL A 128 11.20 4.17 -28.71
CA VAL A 128 12.60 4.08 -28.27
C VAL A 128 12.60 4.29 -26.76
N ILE A 129 13.17 3.34 -26.01
CA ILE A 129 13.15 3.33 -24.55
C ILE A 129 14.55 3.48 -23.98
N SER A 130 14.70 4.28 -22.93
CA SER A 130 15.95 4.32 -22.16
C SER A 130 16.20 3.00 -21.43
N SER A 131 17.47 2.55 -21.35
CA SER A 131 17.87 1.34 -20.64
C SER A 131 17.44 1.32 -19.16
N SER A 132 17.20 2.48 -18.56
CA SER A 132 16.74 2.65 -17.16
C SER A 132 15.22 2.83 -17.03
N ALA A 133 14.49 2.89 -18.13
CA ALA A 133 13.04 3.16 -18.14
C ALA A 133 12.19 1.89 -17.97
N SER A 134 10.91 2.10 -17.70
CA SER A 134 9.92 1.03 -17.58
C SER A 134 8.57 1.47 -18.12
N ILE A 135 7.82 0.52 -18.69
CA ILE A 135 6.46 0.73 -19.21
C ILE A 135 5.44 -0.15 -18.49
N GLY A 136 4.19 0.23 -18.41
CA GLY A 136 3.16 -0.62 -17.79
C GLY A 136 1.76 -0.01 -17.77
N LEU A 137 0.79 -0.89 -17.54
CA LEU A 137 -0.63 -0.56 -17.33
C LEU A 137 -1.04 -1.03 -15.91
N PRO A 138 -0.81 -0.21 -14.86
CA PRO A 138 -0.99 -0.62 -13.47
C PRO A 138 -2.43 -0.47 -12.96
N GLU A 139 -3.37 -0.13 -13.81
CA GLU A 139 -4.75 0.28 -13.47
C GLU A 139 -5.49 -0.77 -12.65
N THR A 140 -5.31 -2.06 -12.92
CA THR A 140 -5.96 -3.14 -12.17
C THR A 140 -5.54 -3.18 -10.70
N SER A 141 -4.31 -2.76 -10.40
CA SER A 141 -3.84 -2.59 -9.02
C SER A 141 -4.54 -1.46 -8.27
N LEU A 142 -5.16 -0.53 -9.00
CA LEU A 142 -5.97 0.57 -8.48
C LEU A 142 -7.47 0.26 -8.49
N GLY A 143 -7.85 -1.00 -8.83
CA GLY A 143 -9.25 -1.41 -8.94
C GLY A 143 -9.99 -0.86 -10.16
N ILE A 144 -9.27 -0.31 -11.12
CA ILE A 144 -9.79 0.20 -12.39
C ILE A 144 -9.10 -0.51 -13.56
N MET A 145 -9.37 -0.10 -14.79
CA MET A 145 -8.78 -0.70 -15.98
C MET A 145 -8.20 0.39 -16.89
N PRO A 146 -7.29 0.06 -17.84
CA PRO A 146 -6.90 0.99 -18.89
C PRO A 146 -8.12 1.50 -19.65
N GLY A 147 -8.20 2.79 -19.91
CA GLY A 147 -9.39 3.40 -20.51
C GLY A 147 -9.10 4.32 -21.70
N TRP A 148 -7.83 4.40 -22.13
CA TRP A 148 -7.44 5.21 -23.28
C TRP A 148 -6.79 4.37 -24.38
N GLY A 149 -7.32 3.15 -24.55
CA GLY A 149 -6.96 2.22 -25.61
C GLY A 149 -5.86 1.22 -25.23
N GLY A 150 -5.51 1.10 -23.96
CA GLY A 150 -4.48 0.16 -23.49
C GLY A 150 -4.86 -1.29 -23.70
N THR A 151 -6.11 -1.66 -23.40
CA THR A 151 -6.64 -3.01 -23.64
C THR A 151 -6.82 -3.33 -25.12
N VAL A 152 -6.81 -2.30 -25.97
CA VAL A 152 -7.02 -2.40 -27.43
C VAL A 152 -5.69 -2.41 -28.18
N ARG A 153 -4.78 -1.46 -27.90
CA ARG A 153 -3.54 -1.28 -28.65
C ARG A 153 -2.43 -2.25 -28.24
N LEU A 154 -2.31 -2.55 -26.93
CA LEU A 154 -1.25 -3.45 -26.47
C LEU A 154 -1.35 -4.86 -27.04
N PRO A 155 -2.54 -5.53 -27.08
CA PRO A 155 -2.65 -6.87 -27.66
C PRO A 155 -2.41 -6.92 -29.17
N ARG A 156 -2.64 -5.81 -29.89
CA ARG A 156 -2.31 -5.67 -31.31
C ARG A 156 -0.80 -5.53 -31.56
N LEU A 157 -0.05 -5.17 -30.55
CA LEU A 157 1.40 -4.97 -30.61
C LEU A 157 2.19 -6.21 -30.16
N VAL A 158 1.86 -6.77 -28.98
CA VAL A 158 2.62 -7.86 -28.35
C VAL A 158 1.89 -9.21 -28.35
N GLY A 159 0.68 -9.26 -28.92
CA GLY A 159 -0.19 -10.44 -28.89
C GLY A 159 -1.07 -10.50 -27.64
N PHE A 160 -2.19 -11.20 -27.76
CA PHE A 160 -3.27 -11.25 -26.77
C PHE A 160 -2.80 -11.73 -25.38
N ASN A 161 -2.17 -12.91 -25.33
CA ASN A 161 -1.82 -13.59 -24.07
C ASN A 161 -0.85 -12.76 -23.23
N LEU A 162 0.16 -12.17 -23.87
CA LEU A 162 1.16 -11.36 -23.16
C LEU A 162 0.57 -10.06 -22.68
N ALA A 163 -0.22 -9.38 -23.52
CA ALA A 163 -0.92 -8.15 -23.17
C ALA A 163 -1.87 -8.36 -21.98
N LEU A 164 -2.69 -9.42 -22.02
CA LEU A 164 -3.61 -9.77 -20.94
C LEU A 164 -2.83 -10.00 -19.62
N GLY A 165 -1.75 -10.78 -19.65
CA GLY A 165 -0.92 -11.03 -18.47
C GLY A 165 -0.32 -9.75 -17.88
N TRP A 166 0.12 -8.79 -18.71
CA TRP A 166 0.67 -7.53 -18.26
C TRP A 166 -0.41 -6.64 -17.63
N ILE A 167 -1.57 -6.50 -18.27
CA ILE A 167 -2.67 -5.65 -17.78
C ILE A 167 -3.26 -6.21 -16.49
N VAL A 168 -3.54 -7.51 -16.46
CA VAL A 168 -4.13 -8.17 -15.27
C VAL A 168 -3.18 -8.14 -14.07
N SER A 169 -1.87 -8.27 -14.29
CA SER A 169 -0.88 -8.18 -13.21
C SER A 169 -0.61 -6.75 -12.74
N GLY A 170 -0.83 -5.75 -13.61
CA GLY A 170 -0.51 -4.35 -13.34
C GLY A 170 0.98 -4.07 -13.13
N ALA A 171 1.86 -5.04 -13.34
CA ALA A 171 3.29 -4.93 -13.07
C ALA A 171 4.04 -4.19 -14.19
N PRO A 172 4.84 -3.16 -13.87
CA PRO A 172 5.69 -2.51 -14.86
C PRO A 172 6.73 -3.48 -15.45
N GLN A 173 7.05 -3.28 -16.74
CA GLN A 173 8.04 -4.07 -17.47
C GLN A 173 9.29 -3.23 -17.70
N SER A 174 10.47 -3.84 -17.47
CA SER A 174 11.76 -3.20 -17.77
C SER A 174 11.98 -3.04 -19.28
N ALA A 175 12.91 -2.18 -19.67
CA ALA A 175 13.31 -1.99 -21.07
C ALA A 175 13.63 -3.31 -21.79
N ASP A 176 14.41 -4.20 -21.15
CA ASP A 176 14.77 -5.51 -21.72
C ASP A 176 13.55 -6.42 -21.95
N LYS A 177 12.63 -6.47 -20.97
CA LYS A 177 11.39 -7.26 -21.12
C LYS A 177 10.47 -6.68 -22.19
N ALA A 178 10.35 -5.35 -22.24
CA ALA A 178 9.56 -4.66 -23.24
C ALA A 178 10.12 -4.89 -24.66
N MET A 179 11.45 -4.87 -24.80
CA MET A 179 12.13 -5.18 -26.07
C MET A 179 11.93 -6.63 -26.49
N ALA A 180 12.12 -7.56 -25.58
CA ALA A 180 11.92 -9.00 -25.85
C ALA A 180 10.47 -9.32 -26.25
N ALA A 181 9.51 -8.55 -25.76
CA ALA A 181 8.08 -8.66 -26.08
C ALA A 181 7.68 -7.96 -27.39
N GLY A 182 8.54 -7.18 -28.00
CA GLY A 182 8.20 -6.32 -29.14
C GLY A 182 7.34 -5.10 -28.78
N ALA A 183 7.23 -4.77 -27.49
CA ALA A 183 6.51 -3.58 -27.04
C ALA A 183 7.28 -2.29 -27.31
N VAL A 184 8.59 -2.36 -27.46
CA VAL A 184 9.48 -1.26 -27.86
C VAL A 184 10.42 -1.72 -28.95
N ASP A 185 10.93 -0.78 -29.74
CA ASP A 185 11.66 -1.06 -30.98
C ASP A 185 13.18 -0.89 -30.84
N LEU A 186 13.64 -0.09 -29.85
CA LEU A 186 15.05 0.16 -29.58
C LEU A 186 15.27 0.49 -28.11
N ILE A 187 16.32 -0.07 -27.50
CA ILE A 187 16.84 0.37 -26.21
C ILE A 187 18.00 1.33 -26.46
N ALA A 188 17.94 2.52 -25.91
CA ALA A 188 18.97 3.56 -26.00
C ALA A 188 19.56 3.87 -24.64
N GLU A 189 20.81 4.34 -24.62
CA GLU A 189 21.40 4.91 -23.41
C GLU A 189 20.70 6.24 -23.05
N PRO A 190 20.57 6.58 -21.76
CA PRO A 190 19.84 7.78 -21.34
C PRO A 190 20.30 9.05 -22.05
N ASN A 191 21.61 9.21 -22.28
CA ASN A 191 22.19 10.40 -22.90
C ASN A 191 22.03 10.47 -24.42
N SER A 192 21.72 9.36 -25.09
CA SER A 192 21.51 9.30 -26.55
C SER A 192 20.05 9.16 -26.96
N LEU A 193 19.14 8.89 -26.03
CA LEU A 193 17.75 8.54 -26.28
C LEU A 193 17.05 9.44 -27.32
N ARG A 194 17.08 10.75 -27.12
CA ARG A 194 16.43 11.71 -28.03
C ARG A 194 17.05 11.68 -29.42
N LYS A 195 18.38 11.56 -29.52
CA LYS A 195 19.10 11.48 -30.80
C LYS A 195 18.74 10.20 -31.54
N ASP A 196 18.72 9.06 -30.82
CA ASP A 196 18.42 7.76 -31.40
C ASP A 196 16.97 7.70 -31.86
N ALA A 197 16.03 8.27 -31.09
CA ALA A 197 14.64 8.40 -31.49
C ALA A 197 14.43 9.28 -32.73
N LEU A 198 15.17 10.38 -32.88
CA LEU A 198 15.15 11.20 -34.09
C LEU A 198 15.73 10.45 -35.29
N THR A 199 16.74 9.62 -35.10
CA THR A 199 17.27 8.76 -36.17
C THR A 199 16.22 7.78 -36.63
N VAL A 200 15.55 7.07 -35.70
CA VAL A 200 14.44 6.14 -36.01
C VAL A 200 13.31 6.87 -36.75
N LEU A 201 12.97 8.10 -36.33
CA LEU A 201 11.93 8.89 -36.97
C LEU A 201 12.30 9.30 -38.40
N ALA A 202 13.56 9.68 -38.61
CA ALA A 202 14.06 10.05 -39.94
C ALA A 202 14.10 8.86 -40.91
N ASP A 203 14.50 7.68 -40.43
CA ASP A 203 14.49 6.44 -41.22
C ASP A 203 13.07 6.06 -41.63
N LEU A 204 12.11 6.11 -40.70
CA LEU A 204 10.68 5.87 -40.99
C LEU A 204 10.12 6.87 -42.01
N ALA A 205 10.50 8.13 -41.91
CA ALA A 205 10.05 9.16 -42.84
C ALA A 205 10.60 8.97 -44.29
N ALA A 206 11.75 8.30 -44.43
CA ALA A 206 12.33 7.94 -45.69
C ALA A 206 11.69 6.70 -46.35
N ASP A 207 11.11 5.78 -45.52
CA ASP A 207 10.50 4.51 -45.95
C ASP A 207 8.98 4.52 -45.73
N SER A 208 8.29 5.43 -46.42
CA SER A 208 6.84 5.70 -46.28
C SER A 208 5.89 4.48 -46.41
N PRO A 209 6.13 3.43 -47.23
CA PRO A 209 5.22 2.31 -47.34
C PRO A 209 5.14 1.41 -46.13
N GLU A 210 6.23 1.26 -45.39
CA GLU A 210 6.31 0.26 -44.28
C GLU A 210 5.47 0.66 -43.07
N PHE A 211 5.55 1.91 -42.61
CA PHE A 211 4.77 2.36 -41.45
C PHE A 211 3.27 2.35 -41.71
N LEU A 212 2.83 2.67 -42.93
CA LEU A 212 1.41 2.61 -43.32
C LEU A 212 0.86 1.19 -43.28
N SER A 213 1.65 0.21 -43.74
CA SER A 213 1.28 -1.21 -43.64
C SER A 213 1.12 -1.67 -42.20
N GLN A 214 2.04 -1.30 -41.32
CA GLN A 214 1.98 -1.61 -39.88
C GLN A 214 0.76 -0.97 -39.22
N ARG A 215 0.41 0.26 -39.55
CA ARG A 215 -0.80 0.92 -39.05
C ARG A 215 -2.08 0.22 -39.49
N THR A 216 -2.17 -0.18 -40.76
CA THR A 216 -3.33 -0.92 -41.26
C THR A 216 -3.55 -2.20 -40.47
N ALA A 217 -2.50 -2.92 -40.08
CA ALA A 217 -2.60 -4.10 -39.23
C ALA A 217 -3.14 -3.78 -37.82
N LYS A 218 -2.78 -2.63 -37.26
CA LYS A 218 -3.27 -2.19 -35.94
C LYS A 218 -4.74 -1.80 -35.91
N LEU A 219 -5.34 -1.43 -37.06
CA LEU A 219 -6.76 -1.10 -37.16
C LEU A 219 -7.68 -2.32 -37.18
N GLY A 220 -7.15 -3.48 -37.55
CA GLY A 220 -7.90 -4.74 -37.63
C GLY A 220 -8.07 -5.46 -36.29
N PRO A 221 -8.72 -6.63 -36.32
CA PRO A 221 -8.82 -7.54 -35.16
C PRO A 221 -7.46 -7.98 -34.62
N VAL A 222 -7.44 -8.47 -33.39
CA VAL A 222 -6.26 -9.16 -32.82
C VAL A 222 -6.11 -10.53 -33.49
N SER A 223 -4.88 -10.95 -33.78
CA SER A 223 -4.62 -12.26 -34.42
C SER A 223 -4.77 -13.40 -33.41
N ILE A 224 -6.01 -13.70 -33.03
CA ILE A 224 -6.38 -14.79 -32.11
C ILE A 224 -7.84 -15.19 -32.37
N THR A 225 -8.19 -16.44 -32.14
CA THR A 225 -9.60 -16.87 -32.15
C THR A 225 -10.27 -16.59 -30.80
N VAL A 226 -11.59 -16.38 -30.79
CA VAL A 226 -12.36 -16.21 -29.54
C VAL A 226 -12.15 -17.38 -28.58
N GLN A 227 -12.05 -18.60 -29.08
CA GLN A 227 -11.82 -19.79 -28.27
C GLN A 227 -10.46 -19.74 -27.56
N GLU A 228 -9.38 -19.39 -28.27
CA GLU A 228 -8.04 -19.23 -27.69
C GLU A 228 -7.99 -18.07 -26.71
N ALA A 229 -8.64 -16.94 -27.05
CA ALA A 229 -8.74 -15.77 -26.16
C ALA A 229 -9.49 -16.12 -24.86
N SER A 230 -10.58 -16.86 -24.93
CA SER A 230 -11.34 -17.32 -23.78
C SER A 230 -10.53 -18.25 -22.87
N ALA A 231 -9.78 -19.19 -23.44
CA ALA A 231 -8.90 -20.08 -22.68
C ALA A 231 -7.80 -19.28 -21.95
N ALA A 232 -7.15 -18.34 -22.62
CA ALA A 232 -6.14 -17.48 -22.01
C ALA A 232 -6.71 -16.58 -20.89
N ALA A 233 -7.93 -16.08 -21.08
CA ALA A 233 -8.65 -15.29 -20.08
C ALA A 233 -8.97 -16.12 -18.83
N GLU A 234 -9.42 -17.37 -19.00
CA GLU A 234 -9.68 -18.29 -17.90
C GLU A 234 -8.40 -18.58 -17.09
N ASP A 235 -7.29 -18.86 -17.76
CA ASP A 235 -5.99 -19.08 -17.11
C ASP A 235 -5.53 -17.85 -16.32
N ALA A 236 -5.65 -16.66 -16.90
CA ALA A 236 -5.31 -15.40 -16.23
C ALA A 236 -6.21 -15.16 -15.00
N CYS A 237 -7.52 -15.36 -15.13
CA CYS A 237 -8.48 -15.26 -14.04
C CYS A 237 -8.18 -16.26 -12.91
N ASN A 238 -7.85 -17.50 -13.24
CA ASN A 238 -7.46 -18.53 -12.26
C ASN A 238 -6.18 -18.16 -11.52
N ALA A 239 -5.21 -17.56 -12.20
CA ALA A 239 -4.00 -17.02 -11.56
C ALA A 239 -4.29 -15.85 -10.60
N VAL A 240 -5.28 -15.01 -10.89
CA VAL A 240 -5.76 -13.96 -9.97
C VAL A 240 -6.47 -14.58 -8.77
N ARG A 241 -7.44 -15.48 -9.00
CA ARG A 241 -8.17 -16.19 -7.94
C ARG A 241 -7.24 -16.87 -6.94
N SER A 242 -6.20 -17.53 -7.43
CA SER A 242 -5.24 -18.25 -6.58
C SER A 242 -4.40 -17.34 -5.69
N ARG A 243 -4.19 -16.04 -6.05
CA ARG A 243 -3.35 -15.09 -5.32
C ARG A 243 -4.14 -14.13 -4.45
N GLN A 244 -5.30 -13.68 -4.91
CA GLN A 244 -6.04 -12.55 -4.36
C GLN A 244 -7.53 -12.85 -4.13
N GLY A 245 -8.00 -14.06 -4.48
CA GLY A 245 -9.42 -14.39 -4.47
C GLY A 245 -10.22 -13.65 -5.55
N GLU A 246 -11.54 -13.54 -5.34
CA GLU A 246 -12.46 -12.88 -6.27
C GLU A 246 -12.71 -11.40 -5.97
N ASN A 247 -12.00 -10.85 -5.00
CA ASN A 247 -12.24 -9.50 -4.48
C ASN A 247 -11.63 -8.36 -5.34
N TYR A 248 -11.13 -8.68 -6.54
CA TYR A 248 -10.49 -7.71 -7.45
C TYR A 248 -11.16 -7.75 -8.83
N PRO A 249 -12.38 -7.22 -8.96
CA PRO A 249 -13.21 -7.37 -10.17
C PRO A 249 -12.58 -6.76 -11.42
N ALA A 250 -11.75 -5.71 -11.30
CA ALA A 250 -11.14 -5.06 -12.44
C ALA A 250 -10.32 -6.02 -13.33
N ALA A 251 -9.58 -6.97 -12.74
CA ALA A 251 -8.80 -7.94 -13.49
C ALA A 251 -9.69 -8.90 -14.30
N PHE A 252 -10.84 -9.30 -13.75
CA PHE A 252 -11.83 -10.16 -14.43
C PHE A 252 -12.53 -9.39 -15.55
N SER A 253 -12.92 -8.14 -15.30
CA SER A 253 -13.56 -7.27 -16.31
C SER A 253 -12.63 -7.00 -17.49
N VAL A 254 -11.32 -6.79 -17.25
CA VAL A 254 -10.31 -6.67 -18.32
C VAL A 254 -10.26 -7.95 -19.16
N ALA A 255 -10.23 -9.11 -18.53
CA ALA A 255 -10.16 -10.39 -19.26
C ALA A 255 -11.40 -10.59 -20.14
N GLU A 256 -12.60 -10.34 -19.62
CA GLU A 256 -13.87 -10.42 -20.33
C GLU A 256 -13.95 -9.41 -21.50
N LEU A 257 -13.56 -8.16 -21.25
CA LEU A 257 -13.49 -7.11 -22.26
C LEU A 257 -12.58 -7.51 -23.41
N MET A 258 -11.36 -7.95 -23.11
CA MET A 258 -10.37 -8.30 -24.14
C MET A 258 -10.84 -9.48 -25.00
N VAL A 259 -11.51 -10.48 -24.43
CA VAL A 259 -12.16 -11.56 -25.21
C VAL A 259 -13.24 -11.00 -26.13
N SER A 260 -14.13 -10.17 -25.60
CA SER A 260 -15.22 -9.57 -26.37
C SER A 260 -14.74 -8.65 -27.51
N ALA A 261 -13.56 -8.04 -27.33
CA ALA A 261 -12.98 -7.06 -28.26
C ALA A 261 -12.01 -7.69 -29.29
N CYS A 262 -11.64 -8.98 -29.17
CA CYS A 262 -10.54 -9.54 -29.97
C CYS A 262 -10.81 -9.60 -31.47
N GLU A 263 -12.08 -9.75 -31.89
CA GLU A 263 -12.50 -9.76 -33.30
C GLU A 263 -12.95 -8.38 -33.81
N LEU A 264 -12.99 -7.35 -32.97
CA LEU A 264 -13.43 -6.01 -33.33
C LEU A 264 -12.31 -5.21 -34.01
N THR A 265 -12.72 -4.18 -34.76
CA THR A 265 -11.81 -3.13 -35.22
C THR A 265 -11.27 -2.35 -34.03
N ARG A 266 -10.18 -1.57 -34.22
CA ARG A 266 -9.63 -0.68 -33.16
C ARG A 266 -10.71 0.22 -32.57
N ASP A 267 -11.49 0.89 -33.40
CA ASP A 267 -12.44 1.91 -32.98
C ASP A 267 -13.65 1.31 -32.26
N ASP A 268 -14.15 0.16 -32.73
CA ASP A 268 -15.23 -0.57 -32.07
C ASP A 268 -14.76 -1.12 -30.70
N ALA A 269 -13.53 -1.64 -30.64
CA ALA A 269 -12.93 -2.14 -29.40
C ALA A 269 -12.71 -1.00 -28.37
N ILE A 270 -12.28 0.20 -28.80
CA ILE A 270 -12.18 1.39 -27.95
C ILE A 270 -13.55 1.81 -27.42
N SER A 271 -14.58 1.78 -28.28
CA SER A 271 -15.94 2.07 -27.83
C SER A 271 -16.40 1.11 -26.74
N LEU A 272 -16.12 -0.18 -26.89
CA LEU A 272 -16.43 -1.18 -25.86
C LEU A 272 -15.63 -0.96 -24.57
N GLU A 273 -14.33 -0.60 -24.67
CA GLU A 273 -13.47 -0.25 -23.54
C GLU A 273 -14.03 0.90 -22.72
N ASN A 274 -14.53 1.97 -23.36
CA ASN A 274 -15.09 3.13 -22.66
C ASN A 274 -16.29 2.74 -21.77
N HIS A 275 -17.15 1.86 -22.25
CA HIS A 275 -18.30 1.38 -21.47
C HIS A 275 -17.87 0.46 -20.32
N ALA A 276 -16.97 -0.49 -20.57
CA ALA A 276 -16.46 -1.39 -19.57
C ALA A 276 -15.68 -0.64 -18.48
N PHE A 277 -14.95 0.40 -18.83
CA PHE A 277 -14.23 1.25 -17.87
C PHE A 277 -15.21 1.92 -16.90
N PHE A 278 -16.32 2.49 -17.41
CA PHE A 278 -17.36 3.03 -16.53
C PHE A 278 -17.86 1.97 -15.53
N ASP A 279 -18.21 0.77 -15.99
CA ASP A 279 -18.75 -0.28 -15.14
C ASP A 279 -17.79 -0.67 -14.01
N VAL A 280 -16.49 -0.75 -14.30
CA VAL A 280 -15.45 -1.02 -13.30
C VAL A 280 -15.35 0.11 -12.28
N THR A 281 -15.45 1.39 -12.70
CA THR A 281 -15.37 2.54 -11.78
C THR A 281 -16.52 2.60 -10.77
N GLN A 282 -17.65 1.95 -11.07
CA GLN A 282 -18.80 1.89 -10.15
C GLN A 282 -18.64 0.86 -9.04
N THR A 283 -17.60 0.03 -9.09
CA THR A 283 -17.34 -0.98 -8.06
C THR A 283 -16.84 -0.35 -6.75
N PRO A 284 -17.22 -0.88 -5.58
CA PRO A 284 -16.64 -0.45 -4.30
C PRO A 284 -15.12 -0.58 -4.26
N GLN A 285 -14.59 -1.61 -4.91
CA GLN A 285 -13.16 -1.87 -4.98
C GLN A 285 -12.38 -0.79 -5.75
N ALA A 286 -12.96 -0.21 -6.79
CA ALA A 286 -12.34 0.90 -7.50
C ALA A 286 -12.17 2.12 -6.59
N ARG A 287 -13.22 2.46 -5.82
CA ARG A 287 -13.18 3.56 -4.84
C ARG A 287 -12.21 3.26 -3.69
N ALA A 288 -12.20 2.02 -3.21
CA ALA A 288 -11.32 1.60 -2.13
C ALA A 288 -9.83 1.68 -2.53
N LEU A 289 -9.46 1.06 -3.65
CA LEU A 289 -8.06 0.94 -4.07
C LEU A 289 -7.48 2.26 -4.58
N THR A 290 -8.27 3.07 -5.30
CA THR A 290 -7.86 4.44 -5.65
C THR A 290 -7.75 5.33 -4.42
N GLY A 291 -8.69 5.20 -3.47
CA GLY A 291 -8.64 5.87 -2.16
C GLY A 291 -7.41 5.49 -1.36
N LEU A 292 -7.01 4.22 -1.39
CA LEU A 292 -5.79 3.73 -0.75
C LEU A 292 -4.53 4.36 -1.35
N PHE A 293 -4.43 4.42 -2.68
CA PHE A 293 -3.31 5.06 -3.36
C PHE A 293 -3.19 6.55 -2.99
N LEU A 294 -4.31 7.28 -2.95
CA LEU A 294 -4.33 8.67 -2.51
C LEU A 294 -3.99 8.80 -1.03
N GLY A 295 -4.46 7.89 -0.19
CA GLY A 295 -4.15 7.81 1.23
C GLY A 295 -2.66 7.61 1.49
N GLU A 296 -1.99 6.77 0.70
CA GLU A 296 -0.54 6.60 0.78
C GLU A 296 0.21 7.90 0.49
N GLN A 297 -0.18 8.61 -0.56
CA GLN A 297 0.40 9.92 -0.88
C GLN A 297 0.12 10.96 0.21
N TYR A 298 -1.10 10.95 0.77
CA TYR A 298 -1.50 11.82 1.86
C TYR A 298 -0.61 11.62 3.10
N VAL A 299 -0.43 10.39 3.56
CA VAL A 299 0.41 10.07 4.74
C VAL A 299 1.86 10.55 4.52
N VAL A 300 2.44 10.29 3.35
CA VAL A 300 3.80 10.77 3.02
C VAL A 300 3.85 12.29 2.95
N LYS A 301 2.82 12.95 2.39
CA LYS A 301 2.73 14.40 2.34
C LYS A 301 2.62 15.01 3.74
N GLN A 302 1.77 14.45 4.62
CA GLN A 302 1.62 14.94 5.99
C GLN A 302 2.94 14.87 6.75
N ALA A 303 3.70 13.78 6.64
CA ALA A 303 5.01 13.66 7.27
C ALA A 303 6.00 14.72 6.75
N LYS A 304 5.99 15.03 5.45
CA LYS A 304 6.83 16.08 4.86
C LYS A 304 6.38 17.49 5.32
N VAL A 305 5.08 17.75 5.38
CA VAL A 305 4.52 19.02 5.84
C VAL A 305 4.91 19.27 7.30
N ARG A 306 4.82 18.26 8.17
CA ARG A 306 5.25 18.36 9.57
C ARG A 306 6.75 18.71 9.68
N ASN A 307 7.59 18.18 8.79
CA ASN A 307 9.02 18.46 8.80
C ASN A 307 9.41 19.80 8.17
N ALA A 308 8.57 20.38 7.32
CA ALA A 308 8.90 21.62 6.58
C ALA A 308 9.33 22.79 7.46
N PRO A 309 8.69 23.10 8.61
CA PRO A 309 9.11 24.20 9.49
C PRO A 309 10.51 24.01 10.08
N PHE A 310 10.97 22.78 10.20
CA PHE A 310 12.24 22.41 10.83
C PHE A 310 13.35 22.05 9.81
N ALA A 311 13.04 22.02 8.51
CA ALA A 311 13.95 21.56 7.47
C ALA A 311 15.29 22.31 7.42
N ALA A 312 15.31 23.59 7.78
CA ALA A 312 16.52 24.40 7.81
C ALA A 312 17.44 24.11 9.03
N THR A 313 16.87 23.59 10.11
CA THR A 313 17.58 23.34 11.39
C THR A 313 17.77 21.84 11.67
N SER A 314 16.96 20.98 11.05
CA SER A 314 17.08 19.53 11.20
C SER A 314 18.18 18.97 10.34
N GLN A 315 19.10 18.21 10.97
CA GLN A 315 20.08 17.41 10.23
C GLN A 315 19.52 16.01 10.01
N PRO A 316 19.80 15.38 8.84
CA PRO A 316 19.47 13.98 8.64
C PRO A 316 20.18 13.09 9.68
N VAL A 317 19.48 12.10 10.23
CA VAL A 317 20.06 11.12 11.15
C VAL A 317 21.31 10.49 10.51
N ALA A 318 22.50 10.78 11.06
CA ALA A 318 23.75 10.22 10.57
C ALA A 318 24.08 8.89 11.25
N CYS A 319 23.75 8.76 12.54
CA CYS A 319 23.90 7.56 13.35
C CYS A 319 22.65 7.32 14.18
N SER A 320 22.21 6.07 14.23
CA SER A 320 21.11 5.64 15.10
C SER A 320 21.56 4.56 16.07
N ALA A 321 20.76 4.33 17.11
CA ALA A 321 20.95 3.21 18.01
C ALA A 321 19.63 2.49 18.28
N VAL A 322 19.71 1.19 18.52
CA VAL A 322 18.61 0.42 19.11
C VAL A 322 19.08 -0.22 20.41
N ILE A 323 18.28 -0.07 21.46
CA ILE A 323 18.55 -0.61 22.79
C ILE A 323 17.66 -1.83 23.01
N GLY A 324 18.26 -3.00 23.11
CA GLY A 324 17.62 -4.30 23.08
C GLY A 324 17.85 -4.98 21.73
N ALA A 325 18.45 -6.16 21.73
CA ALA A 325 18.80 -6.93 20.52
C ALA A 325 17.87 -8.14 20.30
N GLY A 326 16.67 -8.12 20.89
CA GLY A 326 15.64 -9.12 20.64
C GLY A 326 15.08 -9.07 19.21
N ILE A 327 13.95 -9.77 18.96
CA ILE A 327 13.32 -9.87 17.64
C ILE A 327 13.05 -8.47 17.04
N MET A 328 12.49 -7.54 17.84
CA MET A 328 12.21 -6.19 17.36
C MET A 328 13.48 -5.38 17.13
N GLY A 329 14.42 -5.38 18.09
CA GLY A 329 15.67 -4.65 17.98
C GLY A 329 16.54 -5.11 16.80
N GLY A 330 16.67 -6.42 16.60
CA GLY A 330 17.35 -6.98 15.43
C GLY A 330 16.68 -6.57 14.10
N GLY A 331 15.34 -6.58 14.06
CA GLY A 331 14.57 -6.11 12.90
C GLY A 331 14.75 -4.61 12.61
N ILE A 332 14.79 -3.78 13.64
CA ILE A 332 15.04 -2.32 13.53
C ILE A 332 16.47 -2.08 13.04
N ALA A 333 17.47 -2.81 13.60
CA ALA A 333 18.85 -2.71 13.16
C ALA A 333 19.00 -3.08 11.68
N TYR A 334 18.42 -4.19 11.26
CA TYR A 334 18.40 -4.60 9.85
C TYR A 334 17.79 -3.54 8.94
N GLN A 335 16.64 -2.97 9.31
CA GLN A 335 15.95 -1.97 8.48
C GLN A 335 16.78 -0.70 8.30
N ASN A 336 17.47 -0.24 9.35
CA ASN A 336 18.38 0.88 9.30
C ASN A 336 19.54 0.61 8.33
N ALA A 337 20.26 -0.49 8.54
CA ALA A 337 21.39 -0.90 7.73
C ALA A 337 21.01 -1.04 6.24
N LEU A 338 19.84 -1.66 5.95
CA LEU A 338 19.34 -1.82 4.59
C LEU A 338 19.10 -0.48 3.89
N LYS A 339 18.79 0.58 4.65
CA LYS A 339 18.56 1.95 4.14
C LYS A 339 19.82 2.83 4.23
N GLY A 340 20.98 2.25 4.54
CA GLY A 340 22.26 2.94 4.59
C GLY A 340 22.40 3.90 5.78
N ILE A 341 21.71 3.61 6.90
CA ILE A 341 21.85 4.35 8.15
C ILE A 341 22.66 3.47 9.11
N PRO A 342 23.89 3.88 9.50
CA PRO A 342 24.67 3.18 10.51
C PRO A 342 23.88 3.07 11.82
N ILE A 343 23.94 1.88 12.44
CA ILE A 343 23.20 1.64 13.68
C ILE A 343 24.02 0.88 14.70
N VAL A 344 24.04 1.38 15.93
CA VAL A 344 24.54 0.67 17.10
C VAL A 344 23.42 -0.21 17.65
N MET A 345 23.64 -1.51 17.71
CA MET A 345 22.70 -2.45 18.37
C MET A 345 23.26 -2.81 19.74
N LYS A 346 22.64 -2.26 20.79
CA LYS A 346 23.12 -2.38 22.16
C LYS A 346 22.23 -3.32 22.98
N ASP A 347 22.85 -4.22 23.71
CA ASP A 347 22.18 -5.10 24.70
C ASP A 347 23.11 -5.31 25.90
N ILE A 348 22.57 -5.85 26.98
CA ILE A 348 23.34 -6.29 28.17
C ILE A 348 23.81 -7.74 28.02
N ASN A 349 23.35 -8.47 27.01
CA ASN A 349 23.57 -9.91 26.83
C ASN A 349 24.16 -10.17 25.43
N GLN A 350 25.34 -10.80 25.39
CA GLN A 350 26.00 -11.17 24.13
C GLN A 350 25.15 -12.11 23.27
N ALA A 351 24.45 -13.07 23.87
CA ALA A 351 23.60 -14.01 23.13
C ALA A 351 22.44 -13.30 22.42
N ALA A 352 21.90 -12.20 22.98
CA ALA A 352 20.89 -11.40 22.35
C ALA A 352 21.48 -10.62 21.13
N LEU A 353 22.68 -10.07 21.27
CA LEU A 353 23.40 -9.42 20.15
C LEU A 353 23.65 -10.40 19.00
N ASP A 354 24.15 -11.60 19.33
CA ASP A 354 24.42 -12.67 18.35
C ASP A 354 23.14 -13.08 17.61
N LEU A 355 22.01 -13.20 18.34
CA LEU A 355 20.70 -13.49 17.76
C LEU A 355 20.27 -12.38 16.79
N GLY A 356 20.34 -11.10 17.19
CA GLY A 356 19.96 -9.96 16.36
C GLY A 356 20.76 -9.89 15.06
N VAL A 357 22.09 -10.09 15.13
CA VAL A 357 22.98 -10.13 13.95
C VAL A 357 22.64 -11.34 13.06
N SER A 358 22.41 -12.53 13.67
CA SER A 358 22.05 -13.73 12.92
C SER A 358 20.73 -13.57 12.14
N GLU A 359 19.72 -12.95 12.75
CA GLU A 359 18.43 -12.69 12.05
C GLU A 359 18.60 -11.70 10.90
N ALA A 360 19.39 -10.64 11.07
CA ALA A 360 19.73 -9.71 9.98
C ALA A 360 20.45 -10.43 8.84
N SER A 361 21.44 -11.28 9.13
CA SER A 361 22.16 -12.07 8.14
C SER A 361 21.22 -13.00 7.37
N LYS A 362 20.34 -13.74 8.05
CA LYS A 362 19.34 -14.62 7.40
C LYS A 362 18.44 -13.88 6.42
N LEU A 363 18.05 -12.63 6.74
CA LEU A 363 17.22 -11.81 5.84
C LEU A 363 18.01 -11.39 4.61
N LEU A 364 19.29 -11.02 4.76
CA LEU A 364 20.19 -10.66 3.65
C LEU A 364 20.43 -11.88 2.75
N ASP A 365 20.72 -13.06 3.32
CA ASP A 365 20.93 -14.30 2.57
C ASP A 365 19.71 -14.68 1.72
N ARG A 366 18.49 -14.49 2.28
CA ARG A 366 17.24 -14.67 1.52
C ARG A 366 17.12 -13.67 0.37
N GLY A 367 17.58 -12.43 0.57
CA GLY A 367 17.64 -11.40 -0.48
C GLY A 367 18.56 -11.79 -1.62
N VAL A 368 19.74 -12.31 -1.30
CA VAL A 368 20.74 -12.79 -2.27
C VAL A 368 20.19 -14.01 -3.03
N LYS A 369 19.68 -15.02 -2.33
CA LYS A 369 19.09 -16.22 -2.95
C LYS A 369 17.93 -15.92 -3.91
N ARG A 370 17.20 -14.83 -3.68
CA ARG A 370 16.09 -14.36 -4.55
C ARG A 370 16.54 -13.41 -5.64
N GLY A 371 17.85 -13.14 -5.78
CA GLY A 371 18.40 -12.20 -6.76
C GLY A 371 18.05 -10.73 -6.53
N LYS A 372 17.58 -10.37 -5.33
CA LYS A 372 17.22 -8.98 -4.97
C LYS A 372 18.43 -8.19 -4.48
N LEU A 373 19.49 -8.86 -4.02
CA LEU A 373 20.74 -8.28 -3.53
C LEU A 373 21.92 -9.07 -4.10
N THR A 374 23.04 -8.39 -4.30
CA THR A 374 24.34 -9.05 -4.52
C THR A 374 24.99 -9.38 -3.17
N GLU A 375 25.89 -10.36 -3.13
CA GLU A 375 26.66 -10.71 -1.92
C GLU A 375 27.42 -9.52 -1.35
N ALA A 376 28.14 -8.77 -2.20
CA ALA A 376 28.87 -7.57 -1.81
C ALA A 376 27.95 -6.50 -1.17
N LYS A 377 26.72 -6.34 -1.67
CA LYS A 377 25.76 -5.41 -1.09
C LYS A 377 25.21 -5.93 0.24
N ALA A 378 25.02 -7.24 0.38
CA ALA A 378 24.59 -7.84 1.64
C ALA A 378 25.65 -7.67 2.74
N GLU A 379 26.95 -7.88 2.43
CA GLU A 379 28.06 -7.62 3.35
C GLU A 379 28.15 -6.15 3.74
N ALA A 380 28.02 -5.23 2.77
CA ALA A 380 28.01 -3.79 3.03
C ALA A 380 26.86 -3.36 3.93
N VAL A 381 25.67 -3.97 3.80
CA VAL A 381 24.54 -3.73 4.71
C VAL A 381 24.84 -4.26 6.11
N LEU A 382 25.34 -5.48 6.22
CA LEU A 382 25.62 -6.08 7.53
C LEU A 382 26.68 -5.28 8.32
N SER A 383 27.69 -4.70 7.61
CA SER A 383 28.73 -3.88 8.22
C SER A 383 28.23 -2.54 8.81
N GLN A 384 27.00 -2.12 8.49
CA GLN A 384 26.37 -0.95 9.09
C GLN A 384 25.80 -1.24 10.49
N ILE A 385 25.69 -2.50 10.91
CA ILE A 385 25.24 -2.89 12.25
C ILE A 385 26.45 -3.07 13.16
N SER A 386 26.53 -2.27 14.22
CA SER A 386 27.59 -2.33 15.23
C SER A 386 27.02 -2.90 16.55
N PRO A 387 27.14 -4.22 16.81
CA PRO A 387 26.70 -4.79 18.08
C PRO A 387 27.62 -4.33 19.22
N SER A 388 27.06 -3.97 20.37
CA SER A 388 27.83 -3.47 21.51
C SER A 388 27.19 -3.81 22.86
N LEU A 389 28.02 -4.21 23.82
CA LEU A 389 27.69 -4.30 25.24
C LEU A 389 27.99 -2.99 25.99
N ASP A 390 28.75 -2.07 25.35
CA ASP A 390 29.29 -0.86 25.97
C ASP A 390 28.26 0.28 25.99
N GLY A 391 28.21 1.00 27.12
CA GLY A 391 27.37 2.18 27.32
C GLY A 391 27.76 3.32 26.39
N ASP A 392 29.05 3.59 26.26
CA ASP A 392 29.57 4.75 25.53
C ASP A 392 29.40 4.66 24.00
N SER A 393 29.02 3.49 23.50
CA SER A 393 28.84 3.23 22.07
C SER A 393 27.75 4.10 21.41
N ILE A 394 26.79 4.62 22.18
CA ILE A 394 25.65 5.42 21.69
C ILE A 394 25.85 6.92 21.84
N THR A 395 26.96 7.38 22.42
CA THR A 395 27.19 8.78 22.80
C THR A 395 26.92 9.79 21.68
N ASN A 396 27.24 9.44 20.43
CA ASN A 396 27.11 10.32 19.27
C ASN A 396 25.92 9.97 18.37
N CYS A 397 24.93 9.19 18.86
CA CYS A 397 23.77 8.87 18.08
C CYS A 397 22.75 10.02 18.07
N ASP A 398 22.18 10.27 16.89
CA ASP A 398 21.16 11.30 16.70
C ASP A 398 19.77 10.81 17.08
N MET A 399 19.53 9.48 16.90
CA MET A 399 18.25 8.83 17.10
C MET A 399 18.45 7.52 17.86
N VAL A 400 17.71 7.33 18.96
CA VAL A 400 17.76 6.09 19.74
C VAL A 400 16.37 5.50 19.80
N VAL A 401 16.25 4.20 19.50
CA VAL A 401 15.00 3.43 19.61
C VAL A 401 15.16 2.42 20.76
N GLU A 402 14.43 2.60 21.84
CA GLU A 402 14.37 1.65 22.94
C GLU A 402 13.42 0.48 22.56
N ALA A 403 13.90 -0.75 22.66
CA ALA A 403 13.18 -1.99 22.32
C ALA A 403 13.49 -3.14 23.30
N VAL A 404 13.63 -2.80 24.60
CA VAL A 404 13.84 -3.79 25.67
C VAL A 404 12.52 -4.42 26.11
N VAL A 405 12.56 -5.30 27.12
CA VAL A 405 11.36 -6.01 27.65
C VAL A 405 10.23 -5.03 28.02
N GLU A 406 8.98 -5.47 27.81
CA GLU A 406 7.77 -4.63 27.98
C GLU A 406 7.40 -4.50 29.47
N LEU A 407 8.31 -3.93 30.26
CA LEU A 407 8.15 -3.62 31.68
C LEU A 407 8.47 -2.15 31.92
N GLU A 408 7.50 -1.38 32.39
CA GLU A 408 7.60 0.08 32.57
C GLU A 408 8.81 0.51 33.38
N SER A 409 9.03 -0.14 34.54
CA SER A 409 10.17 0.21 35.40
C SER A 409 11.53 -0.06 34.74
N VAL A 410 11.63 -1.09 33.90
CA VAL A 410 12.85 -1.38 33.13
C VAL A 410 13.05 -0.37 32.04
N LYS A 411 12.00 -0.08 31.26
CA LYS A 411 12.06 0.93 30.20
C LYS A 411 12.42 2.33 30.75
N ALA A 412 11.80 2.75 31.84
CA ALA A 412 12.11 4.02 32.51
C ALA A 412 13.58 4.15 32.91
N GLN A 413 14.14 3.09 33.54
CA GLN A 413 15.56 3.05 33.90
C GLN A 413 16.48 3.10 32.68
N VAL A 414 16.16 2.35 31.65
CA VAL A 414 16.93 2.31 30.39
C VAL A 414 16.89 3.66 29.69
N LEU A 415 15.71 4.28 29.57
CA LEU A 415 15.53 5.59 28.94
C LEU A 415 16.34 6.69 29.66
N ALA A 416 16.27 6.77 30.99
CA ALA A 416 17.06 7.69 31.80
C ALA A 416 18.58 7.46 31.62
N SER A 417 19.03 6.20 31.59
CA SER A 417 20.42 5.84 31.34
C SER A 417 20.88 6.23 29.93
N VAL A 418 20.07 5.98 28.92
CA VAL A 418 20.34 6.38 27.52
C VAL A 418 20.49 7.88 27.41
N GLU A 419 19.56 8.63 27.98
CA GLU A 419 19.59 10.09 27.94
C GLU A 419 20.88 10.65 28.54
N SER A 420 21.35 10.08 29.64
CA SER A 420 22.58 10.52 30.31
C SER A 420 23.87 10.22 29.52
N GLN A 421 23.83 9.27 28.58
CA GLN A 421 24.96 8.87 27.75
C GLN A 421 25.07 9.69 26.45
N LEU A 422 23.99 10.32 25.99
CA LEU A 422 23.97 11.10 24.76
C LEU A 422 24.64 12.45 24.93
N SER A 423 25.64 12.74 24.07
CA SER A 423 26.39 13.99 24.11
C SER A 423 25.60 15.19 23.57
N SER A 424 24.73 14.96 22.61
CA SER A 424 23.91 16.02 21.99
C SER A 424 22.62 16.23 22.76
N ILE A 425 22.32 17.51 23.06
CA ILE A 425 21.04 17.90 23.65
C ILE A 425 19.87 17.76 22.68
N ASN A 426 20.15 17.62 21.40
CA ASN A 426 19.16 17.51 20.33
C ASN A 426 18.92 16.03 19.90
N SER A 427 19.62 15.07 20.49
CA SER A 427 19.37 13.67 20.21
C SER A 427 17.95 13.30 20.59
N VAL A 428 17.27 12.56 19.72
CA VAL A 428 15.90 12.12 19.92
C VAL A 428 15.90 10.69 20.46
N ILE A 429 15.11 10.45 21.49
CA ILE A 429 14.89 9.15 22.10
C ILE A 429 13.47 8.70 21.78
N THR A 430 13.30 7.44 21.42
CA THR A 430 11.98 6.87 21.19
C THR A 430 11.82 5.52 21.88
N SER A 431 10.60 5.16 22.25
CA SER A 431 10.31 3.81 22.77
C SER A 431 9.45 3.03 21.75
N ASN A 432 9.82 1.76 21.52
CA ASN A 432 9.04 0.83 20.71
C ASN A 432 8.02 0.06 21.57
N THR A 433 7.58 0.60 22.69
CA THR A 433 6.52 -0.02 23.50
C THR A 433 5.24 -0.19 22.68
N SER A 434 4.49 -1.25 22.96
CA SER A 434 3.20 -1.54 22.33
C SER A 434 2.00 -1.10 23.18
N THR A 435 2.21 -0.90 24.51
CA THR A 435 1.11 -0.71 25.47
C THR A 435 1.38 0.30 26.56
N ILE A 436 2.65 0.58 26.89
CA ILE A 436 3.01 1.48 27.98
C ILE A 436 2.87 2.93 27.53
N SER A 437 2.16 3.74 28.31
CA SER A 437 1.95 5.16 28.02
C SER A 437 3.28 5.90 27.83
N ILE A 438 3.38 6.66 26.76
CA ILE A 438 4.53 7.50 26.45
C ILE A 438 4.65 8.64 27.47
N ASN A 439 3.54 9.16 27.97
CA ASN A 439 3.53 10.16 29.03
C ASN A 439 4.20 9.64 30.31
N ARG A 440 3.86 8.42 30.73
CA ARG A 440 4.45 7.79 31.92
C ARG A 440 5.96 7.50 31.76
N LEU A 441 6.38 7.09 30.57
CA LEU A 441 7.81 6.88 30.29
C LEU A 441 8.58 8.22 30.26
N ALA A 442 7.95 9.28 29.78
CA ALA A 442 8.53 10.63 29.72
C ALA A 442 8.91 11.18 31.11
N ASP A 443 8.19 10.78 32.18
CA ASP A 443 8.49 11.18 33.56
C ASP A 443 9.90 10.77 34.04
N SER A 444 10.52 9.80 33.37
CA SER A 444 11.89 9.34 33.69
C SER A 444 12.99 10.18 33.05
N LEU A 445 12.65 11.10 32.18
CA LEU A 445 13.58 11.88 31.36
C LEU A 445 13.76 13.31 31.86
N GLN A 446 14.94 13.88 31.62
CA GLN A 446 15.24 15.29 31.90
C GLN A 446 14.79 16.22 30.74
N ARG A 447 14.70 15.67 29.54
CA ARG A 447 14.33 16.37 28.30
C ARG A 447 13.18 15.64 27.60
N PRO A 448 12.00 15.56 28.24
CA PRO A 448 10.85 14.82 27.69
C PRO A 448 10.34 15.39 26.37
N GLU A 449 10.71 16.64 26.03
CA GLU A 449 10.40 17.25 24.73
C GLU A 449 11.11 16.57 23.54
N ASN A 450 12.21 15.86 23.79
CA ASN A 450 12.96 15.08 22.81
C ASN A 450 12.57 13.59 22.77
N PHE A 451 11.43 13.25 23.36
CA PHE A 451 10.94 11.88 23.46
C PHE A 451 9.56 11.70 22.86
N CYS A 452 9.35 10.56 22.20
CA CYS A 452 8.04 10.09 21.74
C CYS A 452 8.03 8.57 21.57
N GLY A 453 6.88 7.98 21.29
CA GLY A 453 6.79 6.59 20.87
C GLY A 453 7.16 6.41 19.39
N MET A 454 7.79 5.30 19.05
CA MET A 454 8.05 4.86 17.68
C MET A 454 7.76 3.37 17.59
N HIS A 455 6.49 3.02 17.43
CA HIS A 455 5.99 1.68 17.49
C HIS A 455 6.08 1.00 16.12
N PHE A 456 6.99 0.03 15.98
CA PHE A 456 7.15 -0.82 14.81
C PHE A 456 6.30 -2.08 14.95
N PHE A 457 5.85 -2.61 13.81
CA PHE A 457 5.08 -3.85 13.74
C PHE A 457 5.97 -5.02 13.31
N ASN A 458 5.73 -6.19 13.88
CA ASN A 458 6.48 -7.40 13.58
C ASN A 458 5.87 -8.15 12.35
N PRO A 459 6.68 -8.59 11.37
CA PRO A 459 8.13 -8.42 11.27
C PRO A 459 8.51 -7.04 10.68
N VAL A 460 9.48 -6.36 11.32
CA VAL A 460 9.85 -4.97 10.99
C VAL A 460 10.15 -4.76 9.50
N HIS A 461 10.85 -5.69 8.86
CA HIS A 461 11.24 -5.55 7.44
C HIS A 461 10.05 -5.65 6.46
N ALA A 462 8.94 -6.27 6.86
CA ALA A 462 7.77 -6.49 6.00
C ALA A 462 6.65 -5.49 6.28
N MET A 463 6.44 -5.11 7.55
CA MET A 463 5.34 -4.23 7.93
C MET A 463 5.67 -2.77 7.58
N PRO A 464 4.85 -2.11 6.75
CA PRO A 464 5.15 -0.75 6.29
C PRO A 464 4.85 0.33 7.35
N LEU A 465 3.93 0.08 8.30
CA LEU A 465 3.51 1.05 9.31
C LEU A 465 4.58 1.30 10.37
N VAL A 466 4.68 2.54 10.80
CA VAL A 466 5.21 2.95 12.11
C VAL A 466 4.23 3.93 12.73
N GLU A 467 3.67 3.62 13.89
CA GLU A 467 2.94 4.58 14.70
C GLU A 467 3.94 5.48 15.43
N ILE A 468 3.78 6.79 15.31
CA ILE A 468 4.55 7.77 16.07
C ILE A 468 3.63 8.32 17.15
N ILE A 469 3.87 7.91 18.38
CA ILE A 469 3.00 8.24 19.50
C ILE A 469 3.47 9.54 20.14
N ARG A 470 2.66 10.58 20.02
CA ARG A 470 2.86 11.88 20.61
C ARG A 470 2.46 11.83 22.08
N GLY A 471 3.41 12.00 22.98
CA GLY A 471 3.15 12.32 24.39
C GLY A 471 2.87 13.81 24.60
N GLU A 472 2.36 14.18 25.78
CA GLU A 472 2.04 15.57 26.15
C GLU A 472 3.26 16.52 26.07
N HIS A 473 4.45 15.98 26.38
CA HIS A 473 5.70 16.73 26.36
C HIS A 473 6.44 16.69 25.03
N SER A 474 6.07 15.77 24.10
CA SER A 474 6.74 15.59 22.82
C SER A 474 6.67 16.86 21.97
N SER A 475 7.83 17.45 21.63
CA SER A 475 7.86 18.66 20.79
C SER A 475 7.50 18.37 19.35
N ASP A 476 6.97 19.36 18.63
CA ASP A 476 6.70 19.25 17.18
C ASP A 476 7.97 18.95 16.39
N GLN A 477 9.12 19.47 16.81
CA GLN A 477 10.42 19.16 16.20
C GLN A 477 10.78 17.68 16.35
N THR A 478 10.57 17.09 17.51
CA THR A 478 10.80 15.66 17.76
C THR A 478 9.91 14.80 16.88
N ILE A 479 8.61 15.08 16.85
CA ILE A 479 7.66 14.35 15.99
C ILE A 479 8.06 14.47 14.52
N ALA A 480 8.43 15.66 14.07
CA ALA A 480 8.88 15.90 12.69
C ALA A 480 10.15 15.11 12.36
N ALA A 481 11.15 15.10 13.25
CA ALA A 481 12.39 14.35 13.07
C ALA A 481 12.14 12.83 12.99
N VAL A 482 11.26 12.28 13.85
CA VAL A 482 10.90 10.85 13.83
C VAL A 482 10.10 10.50 12.58
N CYS A 483 9.19 11.38 12.11
CA CYS A 483 8.50 11.21 10.83
C CYS A 483 9.47 11.15 9.65
N ALA A 484 10.43 12.08 9.59
CA ALA A 484 11.45 12.12 8.54
C ALA A 484 12.35 10.86 8.55
N TYR A 485 12.74 10.43 9.76
CA TYR A 485 13.51 9.20 9.96
C TYR A 485 12.73 7.96 9.51
N ALA A 486 11.45 7.82 9.90
CA ALA A 486 10.61 6.71 9.46
C ALA A 486 10.45 6.66 7.93
N LEU A 487 10.25 7.81 7.25
CA LEU A 487 10.24 7.87 5.79
C LEU A 487 11.56 7.42 5.18
N ARG A 488 12.70 7.81 5.75
CA ARG A 488 14.03 7.39 5.30
C ARG A 488 14.24 5.88 5.46
N LEU A 489 13.65 5.28 6.50
CA LEU A 489 13.61 3.83 6.69
C LEU A 489 12.69 3.13 5.66
N GLY A 490 11.97 3.87 4.82
CA GLY A 490 10.98 3.34 3.87
C GLY A 490 9.68 2.92 4.56
N LYS A 491 9.41 3.47 5.74
CA LYS A 491 8.17 3.25 6.50
C LYS A 491 7.14 4.33 6.21
N LYS A 492 5.89 4.05 6.59
CA LYS A 492 4.75 4.95 6.50
C LYS A 492 4.41 5.43 7.92
N PRO A 493 4.89 6.64 8.31
CA PRO A 493 4.64 7.15 9.65
C PRO A 493 3.21 7.69 9.77
N ILE A 494 2.50 7.28 10.80
CA ILE A 494 1.20 7.85 11.20
C ILE A 494 1.36 8.36 12.63
N VAL A 495 1.04 9.65 12.83
CA VAL A 495 1.16 10.27 14.15
C VAL A 495 -0.15 10.07 14.89
N VAL A 496 -0.07 9.53 16.09
CA VAL A 496 -1.21 9.29 16.98
C VAL A 496 -0.93 9.90 18.37
N ASN A 497 -1.96 10.27 19.09
CA ASN A 497 -1.83 10.73 20.48
C ASN A 497 -1.78 9.53 21.43
N ASP A 498 -1.06 9.70 22.54
CA ASP A 498 -0.89 8.66 23.57
C ASP A 498 -2.25 8.29 24.20
N CYS A 499 -2.54 7.00 24.18
CA CYS A 499 -3.71 6.41 24.81
C CYS A 499 -3.48 4.89 25.03
N PRO A 500 -4.29 4.20 25.86
CA PRO A 500 -4.17 2.76 26.03
C PRO A 500 -4.27 1.99 24.70
N GLY A 501 -3.23 1.25 24.36
CA GLY A 501 -3.16 0.47 23.12
C GLY A 501 -2.89 1.29 21.85
N PHE A 502 -2.66 2.59 21.96
CA PHE A 502 -2.50 3.53 20.87
C PHE A 502 -3.67 3.44 19.86
N LEU A 503 -3.44 3.53 18.56
CA LEU A 503 -4.51 3.40 17.58
C LEU A 503 -4.74 1.94 17.17
N VAL A 504 -3.71 1.30 16.62
CA VAL A 504 -3.88 -0.01 15.94
C VAL A 504 -4.25 -1.11 16.93
N ASN A 505 -3.54 -1.22 18.05
CA ASN A 505 -3.85 -2.25 19.05
C ASN A 505 -5.22 -1.99 19.69
N ARG A 506 -5.56 -0.76 20.04
CA ARG A 506 -6.86 -0.42 20.61
C ARG A 506 -8.01 -0.88 19.73
N VAL A 507 -7.94 -0.59 18.45
CA VAL A 507 -8.98 -0.94 17.46
C VAL A 507 -8.96 -2.44 17.12
N LEU A 508 -7.78 -3.06 17.02
CA LEU A 508 -7.65 -4.49 16.82
C LEU A 508 -8.27 -5.29 17.99
N PHE A 509 -7.96 -4.90 19.20
CA PHE A 509 -8.46 -5.59 20.41
C PHE A 509 -9.96 -5.39 20.61
N ALA A 510 -10.56 -4.33 20.08
CA ALA A 510 -12.02 -4.22 19.98
C ALA A 510 -12.62 -5.33 19.11
N ALA A 511 -12.03 -5.59 17.94
CA ALA A 511 -12.44 -6.71 17.07
C ALA A 511 -12.22 -8.07 17.75
N LEU A 512 -11.08 -8.27 18.38
CA LEU A 512 -10.79 -9.51 19.11
C LEU A 512 -11.74 -9.71 20.29
N LEU A 513 -12.17 -8.64 20.99
CA LEU A 513 -13.18 -8.73 22.04
C LEU A 513 -14.53 -9.15 21.49
N GLY A 514 -14.86 -8.71 20.26
CA GLY A 514 -16.04 -9.20 19.52
C GLY A 514 -15.99 -10.72 19.28
N MET A 515 -14.83 -11.27 18.92
CA MET A 515 -14.62 -12.72 18.83
C MET A 515 -14.78 -13.41 20.19
N GLU A 516 -14.16 -12.87 21.24
CA GLU A 516 -14.24 -13.43 22.59
C GLU A 516 -15.68 -13.54 23.08
N MET A 517 -16.51 -12.52 22.85
CA MET A 517 -17.92 -12.53 23.18
C MET A 517 -18.70 -13.57 22.38
N LEU A 518 -18.39 -13.76 21.09
CA LEU A 518 -18.99 -14.82 20.28
C LEU A 518 -18.67 -16.21 20.82
N ILE A 519 -17.39 -16.46 21.18
CA ILE A 519 -16.97 -17.76 21.75
C ILE A 519 -17.63 -17.99 23.09
N ALA A 520 -17.73 -16.97 23.95
CA ALA A 520 -18.42 -17.07 25.24
C ALA A 520 -19.92 -17.39 25.12
N GLU A 521 -20.54 -17.05 24.00
CA GLU A 521 -21.92 -17.41 23.64
C GLU A 521 -22.04 -18.79 22.96
N GLY A 522 -20.91 -19.48 22.72
CA GLY A 522 -20.84 -20.81 22.14
C GLY A 522 -20.54 -20.85 20.66
N ALA A 523 -20.00 -19.77 20.05
CA ALA A 523 -19.54 -19.82 18.67
C ALA A 523 -18.28 -20.67 18.52
N ASP A 524 -18.18 -21.43 17.43
CA ASP A 524 -17.00 -22.16 17.06
C ASP A 524 -15.93 -21.20 16.51
N PHE A 525 -14.73 -21.20 17.12
CA PHE A 525 -13.62 -20.34 16.70
C PHE A 525 -13.10 -20.65 15.28
N GLU A 526 -13.22 -21.91 14.81
CA GLU A 526 -12.88 -22.27 13.43
C GLU A 526 -13.87 -21.65 12.44
N GLN A 527 -15.17 -21.67 12.75
CA GLN A 527 -16.18 -21.00 11.96
C GLN A 527 -15.92 -19.49 11.89
N ILE A 528 -15.59 -18.88 13.03
CA ILE A 528 -15.25 -17.44 13.08
C ILE A 528 -14.07 -17.15 12.17
N ASP A 529 -12.98 -17.92 12.26
CA ASP A 529 -11.79 -17.72 11.42
C ASP A 529 -12.13 -17.86 9.93
N GLN A 530 -12.85 -18.91 9.55
CA GLN A 530 -13.23 -19.15 8.15
C GLN A 530 -14.11 -18.01 7.60
N VAL A 531 -15.08 -17.52 8.37
CA VAL A 531 -15.95 -16.41 7.97
C VAL A 531 -15.14 -15.13 7.78
N MET A 532 -14.24 -14.83 8.70
CA MET A 532 -13.43 -13.60 8.62
C MET A 532 -12.35 -13.66 7.53
N GLU A 533 -11.76 -14.82 7.27
CA GLU A 533 -10.88 -15.03 6.13
C GLU A 533 -11.65 -14.89 4.80
N LYS A 534 -12.86 -15.46 4.70
CA LYS A 534 -13.76 -15.27 3.54
C LYS A 534 -14.17 -13.80 3.36
N TRP A 535 -14.38 -13.07 4.47
CA TRP A 535 -14.68 -11.63 4.43
C TRP A 535 -13.49 -10.81 3.90
N GLY A 536 -12.27 -11.32 4.00
CA GLY A 536 -11.06 -10.76 3.41
C GLY A 536 -9.88 -10.54 4.35
N LEU A 537 -10.00 -10.86 5.65
CA LEU A 537 -8.84 -10.78 6.56
C LEU A 537 -7.77 -11.80 6.13
N PRO A 538 -6.47 -11.46 6.24
CA PRO A 538 -5.39 -12.38 5.89
C PRO A 538 -5.29 -13.59 6.81
N MET A 539 -5.85 -13.47 8.01
CA MET A 539 -5.92 -14.50 9.06
C MET A 539 -7.21 -14.30 9.84
N GLY A 540 -7.84 -15.39 10.25
CA GLY A 540 -8.94 -15.33 11.20
C GLY A 540 -8.47 -14.86 12.58
N PRO A 541 -9.35 -14.27 13.41
CA PRO A 541 -8.96 -13.62 14.66
C PRO A 541 -8.43 -14.59 15.72
N ALA A 542 -8.90 -15.85 15.77
CA ALA A 542 -8.36 -16.87 16.67
C ALA A 542 -6.95 -17.29 16.24
N TYR A 543 -6.73 -17.51 14.94
CA TYR A 543 -5.42 -17.78 14.39
C TYR A 543 -4.47 -16.59 14.58
N LEU A 544 -4.92 -15.35 14.39
CA LEU A 544 -4.13 -14.15 14.65
C LEU A 544 -3.69 -14.06 16.12
N SER A 545 -4.57 -14.41 17.05
CA SER A 545 -4.25 -14.45 18.49
C SER A 545 -3.13 -15.43 18.80
N ASP A 546 -3.11 -16.60 18.16
CA ASP A 546 -2.03 -17.58 18.28
C ASP A 546 -0.71 -17.09 17.66
N VAL A 547 -0.76 -16.34 16.55
CA VAL A 547 0.43 -15.77 15.91
C VAL A 547 1.05 -14.67 16.75
N ILE A 548 0.25 -13.81 17.36
CA ILE A 548 0.69 -12.75 18.30
C ILE A 548 1.25 -13.41 19.56
N GLY A 549 0.61 -14.44 20.05
CA GLY A 549 0.89 -15.15 21.29
C GLY A 549 -0.07 -14.77 22.40
N LEU A 550 -0.66 -15.79 23.04
CA LEU A 550 -1.74 -15.61 24.01
C LEU A 550 -1.28 -14.85 25.28
N ASP A 551 0.00 -14.96 25.66
CA ASP A 551 0.60 -14.13 26.70
C ASP A 551 0.54 -12.63 26.37
N THR A 552 0.83 -12.26 25.13
CA THR A 552 0.74 -10.89 24.64
C THR A 552 -0.72 -10.42 24.55
N ILE A 553 -1.63 -11.29 24.08
CA ILE A 553 -3.08 -11.01 24.01
C ILE A 553 -3.63 -10.70 25.41
N VAL A 554 -3.37 -11.56 26.38
CA VAL A 554 -3.85 -11.37 27.78
C VAL A 554 -3.27 -10.10 28.39
N HIS A 555 -1.98 -9.83 28.19
CA HIS A 555 -1.36 -8.59 28.64
C HIS A 555 -2.02 -7.35 28.05
N CYS A 556 -2.22 -7.29 26.73
CA CYS A 556 -2.86 -6.16 26.07
C CYS A 556 -4.30 -5.94 26.54
N TYR A 557 -5.08 -7.01 26.73
CA TYR A 557 -6.42 -6.89 27.33
C TYR A 557 -6.36 -6.27 28.72
N SER A 558 -5.39 -6.67 29.57
CA SER A 558 -5.27 -6.11 30.91
C SER A 558 -5.01 -4.59 30.90
N VAL A 559 -4.28 -4.09 29.89
CA VAL A 559 -4.05 -2.66 29.71
C VAL A 559 -5.30 -1.94 29.27
N LEU A 560 -6.05 -2.51 28.30
CA LEU A 560 -7.27 -1.89 27.76
C LEU A 560 -8.43 -1.91 28.76
N LEU A 561 -8.62 -3.03 29.47
CA LEU A 561 -9.61 -3.16 30.55
C LEU A 561 -9.39 -2.13 31.66
N LYS A 562 -8.12 -1.91 32.01
CA LYS A 562 -7.74 -0.91 33.03
C LYS A 562 -7.83 0.54 32.53
N GLY A 563 -7.47 0.75 31.25
CA GLY A 563 -7.37 2.08 30.67
C GLY A 563 -8.68 2.61 30.09
N LEU A 564 -9.59 1.72 29.66
CA LEU A 564 -10.87 2.04 29.02
C LEU A 564 -12.01 1.17 29.58
N PRO A 565 -12.22 1.16 30.91
CA PRO A 565 -13.14 0.22 31.57
C PRO A 565 -14.61 0.44 31.21
N GLU A 566 -14.97 1.61 30.65
CA GLU A 566 -16.34 1.92 30.25
C GLU A 566 -16.78 1.16 28.96
N ARG A 567 -15.86 0.52 28.25
CA ARG A 567 -16.16 -0.20 26.99
C ARG A 567 -15.40 -1.52 26.82
N PHE A 568 -14.16 -1.64 27.32
CA PHE A 568 -13.50 -2.93 27.42
C PHE A 568 -13.90 -3.56 28.77
N ILE A 569 -14.78 -4.55 28.73
CA ILE A 569 -15.33 -5.19 29.90
C ILE A 569 -14.83 -6.64 30.04
N GLU A 570 -14.83 -7.16 31.25
CA GLU A 570 -14.61 -8.60 31.48
C GLU A 570 -15.76 -9.41 30.91
N ILE A 571 -15.46 -10.59 30.40
CA ILE A 571 -16.42 -11.55 29.87
C ILE A 571 -16.61 -12.67 30.90
N GLU A 572 -17.87 -12.97 31.24
CA GLU A 572 -18.19 -14.06 32.12
C GLU A 572 -18.42 -15.37 31.33
N PRO A 573 -17.95 -16.53 31.81
CA PRO A 573 -17.15 -16.71 33.01
C PRO A 573 -15.67 -16.34 32.85
N SER A 574 -15.13 -16.26 31.65
CA SER A 574 -13.79 -15.79 31.31
C SER A 574 -13.66 -15.58 29.81
N ARG A 575 -12.64 -14.84 29.36
CA ARG A 575 -12.23 -14.80 27.95
C ARG A 575 -11.60 -16.12 27.53
N SER A 576 -11.86 -16.56 26.31
CA SER A 576 -11.29 -17.79 25.75
C SER A 576 -9.75 -17.74 25.70
N SER A 577 -9.18 -16.59 25.36
CA SER A 577 -7.73 -16.38 25.37
C SER A 577 -7.13 -16.50 26.77
N GLN A 578 -7.81 -16.03 27.82
CA GLN A 578 -7.36 -16.19 29.21
C GLN A 578 -7.39 -17.65 29.63
N VAL A 579 -8.45 -18.38 29.32
CA VAL A 579 -8.59 -19.81 29.60
C VAL A 579 -7.45 -20.62 28.99
N LEU A 580 -7.12 -20.32 27.72
CA LEU A 580 -6.02 -20.98 27.02
C LEU A 580 -4.67 -20.62 27.63
N PHE A 581 -4.45 -19.35 27.99
CA PHE A 581 -3.21 -18.89 28.61
C PHE A 581 -3.01 -19.54 29.98
N ASP A 582 -4.03 -19.64 30.82
CA ASP A 582 -4.00 -20.30 32.12
C ASP A 582 -3.72 -21.83 31.98
N GLY A 583 -4.09 -22.41 30.84
CA GLY A 583 -3.75 -23.75 30.40
C GLY A 583 -2.35 -23.88 29.76
N GLU A 584 -1.44 -22.91 29.98
CA GLU A 584 -0.08 -22.88 29.44
C GLU A 584 0.00 -22.92 27.88
N ARG A 585 -1.05 -22.48 27.20
CA ARG A 585 -1.09 -22.39 25.73
C ARG A 585 -0.67 -20.98 25.31
N LEU A 586 0.42 -20.89 24.56
CA LEU A 586 1.03 -19.61 24.14
C LEU A 586 0.90 -19.34 22.63
N GLY A 587 0.07 -20.12 21.93
CA GLY A 587 -0.07 -20.04 20.48
C GLY A 587 1.11 -20.67 19.74
N GLN A 588 1.56 -20.04 18.67
CA GLN A 588 2.69 -20.54 17.87
C GLN A 588 4.00 -20.59 18.66
N LYS A 589 4.15 -19.83 19.74
CA LYS A 589 5.38 -19.76 20.56
C LYS A 589 5.76 -21.11 21.15
N ASN A 590 4.77 -21.89 21.60
CA ASN A 590 5.00 -23.23 22.14
C ASN A 590 4.26 -24.36 21.39
N GLY A 591 3.63 -24.02 20.25
CA GLY A 591 2.94 -24.96 19.39
C GLY A 591 1.49 -25.27 19.79
N LEU A 592 0.97 -24.65 20.82
CA LEU A 592 -0.36 -24.85 21.37
C LEU A 592 -1.07 -23.50 21.61
N GLY A 593 -2.20 -23.29 20.97
CA GLY A 593 -3.05 -22.11 21.11
C GLY A 593 -4.51 -22.50 20.95
N TYR A 594 -5.31 -21.72 20.24
CA TYR A 594 -6.60 -22.15 19.70
C TYR A 594 -6.40 -23.37 18.81
N TYR A 595 -5.30 -23.37 18.06
CA TYR A 595 -4.87 -24.46 17.18
C TYR A 595 -3.67 -25.20 17.74
N ARG A 596 -3.44 -26.39 17.22
CA ARG A 596 -2.21 -27.13 17.39
C ARG A 596 -1.31 -26.93 16.18
N TYR A 597 -0.05 -26.61 16.41
CA TYR A 597 0.94 -26.34 15.39
C TYR A 597 1.94 -27.48 15.28
N SER A 598 2.19 -27.90 14.05
CA SER A 598 3.19 -28.92 13.70
C SER A 598 3.91 -28.54 12.42
N LYS A 599 4.93 -29.29 12.06
CA LYS A 599 5.53 -29.21 10.72
C LYS A 599 5.01 -30.40 9.92
N ASN A 600 4.51 -30.12 8.70
CA ASN A 600 4.15 -31.20 7.78
C ASN A 600 5.39 -31.96 7.28
N GLU A 601 5.20 -33.05 6.51
CA GLU A 601 6.28 -33.87 5.95
C GLU A 601 7.31 -33.08 5.12
N GLN A 602 6.92 -31.91 4.62
CA GLN A 602 7.80 -31.01 3.86
C GLN A 602 8.47 -29.94 4.74
N GLY A 603 8.31 -30.05 6.08
CA GLY A 603 8.88 -29.11 7.06
C GLY A 603 8.17 -27.74 7.12
N ARG A 604 7.01 -27.59 6.46
CA ARG A 604 6.22 -26.35 6.49
C ARG A 604 5.32 -26.33 7.71
N PRO A 605 5.10 -25.14 8.33
CA PRO A 605 4.12 -24.99 9.41
C PRO A 605 2.72 -25.45 8.95
N SER A 606 2.06 -26.19 9.80
CA SER A 606 0.67 -26.66 9.63
C SER A 606 -0.10 -26.37 10.90
N LYS A 607 -1.34 -25.89 10.78
CA LYS A 607 -2.28 -25.73 11.90
C LYS A 607 -3.41 -26.76 11.78
N THR A 608 -3.82 -27.31 12.89
CA THR A 608 -4.99 -28.21 13.00
C THR A 608 -5.83 -27.82 14.19
N ALA A 609 -7.15 -28.02 14.11
CA ALA A 609 -8.02 -27.88 15.27
C ALA A 609 -7.56 -28.77 16.40
N ASP A 610 -7.70 -28.31 17.63
CA ASP A 610 -7.38 -29.08 18.83
C ASP A 610 -8.68 -29.42 19.55
N THR A 611 -9.05 -30.70 19.50
CA THR A 611 -10.29 -31.21 20.15
C THR A 611 -10.33 -30.91 21.65
N SER A 612 -9.17 -30.85 22.31
CA SER A 612 -9.11 -30.51 23.74
C SER A 612 -9.54 -29.07 24.03
N VAL A 613 -9.33 -28.16 23.09
CA VAL A 613 -9.81 -26.76 23.18
C VAL A 613 -11.32 -26.71 23.01
N ILE A 614 -11.85 -27.44 22.03
CA ILE A 614 -13.31 -27.53 21.80
C ILE A 614 -14.01 -28.08 23.04
N GLU A 615 -13.51 -29.20 23.61
CA GLU A 615 -14.05 -29.79 24.86
C GLU A 615 -13.96 -28.80 26.04
N THR A 616 -12.86 -28.06 26.16
CA THR A 616 -12.70 -27.05 27.22
C THR A 616 -13.72 -25.94 27.10
N PHE A 617 -13.93 -25.44 25.88
CA PHE A 617 -14.92 -24.37 25.62
C PHE A 617 -16.36 -24.86 25.78
N GLU A 618 -16.70 -26.09 25.33
CA GLU A 618 -18.01 -26.67 25.56
C GLU A 618 -18.34 -26.85 27.04
N ASN A 619 -17.35 -27.22 27.83
CA ASN A 619 -17.52 -27.37 29.29
C ASN A 619 -17.71 -26.01 29.98
N LEU A 620 -17.07 -24.95 29.49
CA LEU A 620 -17.11 -23.63 30.11
C LEU A 620 -18.25 -22.76 29.63
N PHE A 621 -18.45 -22.72 28.31
CA PHE A 621 -19.40 -21.83 27.63
C PHE A 621 -20.67 -22.54 27.14
N GLY A 622 -20.71 -23.87 27.26
CA GLY A 622 -21.81 -24.69 26.75
C GLY A 622 -21.57 -25.19 25.32
N LYS A 623 -22.49 -26.07 24.86
CA LYS A 623 -22.36 -26.68 23.52
C LYS A 623 -22.33 -25.63 22.42
N ALA A 624 -21.52 -25.93 21.41
CA ALA A 624 -21.39 -25.09 20.21
C ALA A 624 -22.76 -24.77 19.59
N LYS A 625 -22.94 -23.50 19.22
CA LYS A 625 -24.11 -22.96 18.51
C LYS A 625 -23.66 -22.47 17.14
N ALA A 626 -24.54 -22.65 16.16
CA ALA A 626 -24.33 -22.07 14.85
C ALA A 626 -24.65 -20.57 14.88
N PHE A 627 -23.78 -19.77 14.30
CA PHE A 627 -23.98 -18.34 14.06
C PHE A 627 -24.03 -18.07 12.56
N GLU A 628 -24.88 -17.15 12.13
CA GLU A 628 -24.93 -16.69 10.75
C GLU A 628 -23.63 -15.94 10.40
N GLU A 629 -23.09 -16.13 9.19
CA GLU A 629 -21.87 -15.46 8.73
C GLU A 629 -21.95 -13.94 8.92
N GLN A 630 -23.10 -13.35 8.57
CA GLN A 630 -23.32 -11.91 8.70
C GLN A 630 -23.30 -11.44 10.17
N GLU A 631 -23.73 -12.26 11.11
CA GLU A 631 -23.68 -11.92 12.54
C GLU A 631 -22.23 -11.91 13.04
N ILE A 632 -21.43 -12.92 12.66
CA ILE A 632 -20.00 -12.98 12.99
C ILE A 632 -19.30 -11.72 12.48
N VAL A 633 -19.47 -11.39 11.19
CA VAL A 633 -18.89 -10.18 10.59
C VAL A 633 -19.35 -8.93 11.33
N SER A 634 -20.66 -8.79 11.57
CA SER A 634 -21.22 -7.59 12.19
C SER A 634 -20.71 -7.38 13.62
N ARG A 635 -20.53 -8.46 14.39
CA ARG A 635 -20.03 -8.37 15.76
C ARG A 635 -18.53 -8.03 15.82
N ILE A 636 -17.73 -8.60 14.96
CA ILE A 636 -16.28 -8.34 14.94
C ILE A 636 -15.98 -6.97 14.32
N MET A 637 -16.51 -6.71 13.13
CA MET A 637 -16.24 -5.46 12.42
C MET A 637 -17.00 -4.27 13.00
N GLY A 638 -18.17 -4.51 13.59
CA GLY A 638 -18.93 -3.48 14.31
C GLY A 638 -18.18 -2.96 15.53
N ALA A 639 -17.61 -3.86 16.34
CA ALA A 639 -16.76 -3.49 17.47
C ALA A 639 -15.55 -2.68 17.01
N MET A 640 -14.86 -3.16 15.95
CA MET A 640 -13.73 -2.45 15.34
C MET A 640 -14.10 -1.05 14.85
N GLY A 641 -15.21 -0.92 14.12
CA GLY A 641 -15.67 0.33 13.55
C GLY A 641 -16.09 1.35 14.61
N MET A 642 -16.85 0.93 15.64
CA MET A 642 -17.26 1.82 16.73
C MET A 642 -16.05 2.33 17.53
N GLU A 643 -15.05 1.48 17.78
CA GLU A 643 -13.84 1.92 18.47
C GLU A 643 -12.97 2.85 17.61
N MET A 644 -12.92 2.64 16.30
CA MET A 644 -12.25 3.56 15.38
C MET A 644 -12.93 4.94 15.36
N VAL A 645 -14.25 5.00 15.35
CA VAL A 645 -15.00 6.26 15.45
C VAL A 645 -14.61 7.02 16.72
N ARG A 646 -14.53 6.32 17.85
CA ARG A 646 -14.09 6.94 19.12
C ARG A 646 -12.66 7.43 19.04
N CYS A 647 -11.75 6.70 18.42
CA CYS A 647 -10.38 7.16 18.20
C CYS A 647 -10.31 8.45 17.38
N LEU A 648 -11.17 8.62 16.38
CA LEU A 648 -11.29 9.87 15.61
C LEU A 648 -11.87 11.00 16.45
N GLU A 649 -12.95 10.76 17.19
CA GLU A 649 -13.62 11.76 18.03
C GLU A 649 -12.77 12.21 19.21
N GLU A 650 -12.00 11.31 19.81
CA GLU A 650 -11.06 11.59 20.89
C GLU A 650 -9.75 12.21 20.37
N GLY A 651 -9.58 12.32 19.05
CA GLY A 651 -8.39 12.91 18.45
C GLY A 651 -7.14 12.04 18.60
N VAL A 652 -7.29 10.72 18.78
CA VAL A 652 -6.16 9.79 18.78
C VAL A 652 -5.45 9.78 17.43
N VAL A 653 -6.22 9.88 16.36
CA VAL A 653 -5.74 10.00 14.99
C VAL A 653 -6.43 11.18 14.30
N ALA A 654 -5.70 11.87 13.42
CA ALA A 654 -6.15 13.18 12.90
C ALA A 654 -7.18 13.09 11.77
N SER A 655 -7.26 11.97 11.06
CA SER A 655 -8.16 11.83 9.91
C SER A 655 -8.56 10.37 9.64
N PRO A 656 -9.73 10.15 9.00
CA PRO A 656 -10.13 8.82 8.53
C PRO A 656 -9.11 8.19 7.58
N THR A 657 -8.43 8.99 6.76
CA THR A 657 -7.38 8.51 5.87
C THR A 657 -6.20 7.91 6.66
N GLU A 658 -5.69 8.61 7.69
CA GLU A 658 -4.62 8.09 8.54
C GLU A 658 -5.07 6.85 9.32
N ALA A 659 -6.32 6.83 9.79
CA ALA A 659 -6.95 5.71 10.48
C ALA A 659 -7.01 4.45 9.61
N ASP A 660 -7.54 4.55 8.40
CA ASP A 660 -7.63 3.43 7.46
C ASP A 660 -6.25 2.93 7.01
N MET A 661 -5.33 3.86 6.72
CA MET A 661 -3.95 3.50 6.36
C MET A 661 -3.21 2.80 7.50
N ALA A 662 -3.48 3.17 8.76
CA ALA A 662 -2.92 2.52 9.93
C ALA A 662 -3.34 1.04 10.02
N LEU A 663 -4.62 0.74 9.81
CA LEU A 663 -5.10 -0.65 9.84
C LEU A 663 -4.63 -1.47 8.65
N ILE A 664 -4.63 -0.89 7.43
CA ILE A 664 -4.15 -1.59 6.23
C ILE A 664 -2.68 -1.95 6.37
N TYR A 665 -1.84 -1.02 6.84
CA TYR A 665 -0.41 -1.25 6.97
C TYR A 665 0.00 -1.95 8.27
N GLY A 666 -0.80 -1.84 9.33
CA GLY A 666 -0.48 -2.38 10.65
C GLY A 666 -0.98 -3.80 10.91
N ILE A 667 -2.16 -4.14 10.39
CA ILE A 667 -2.79 -5.46 10.62
C ILE A 667 -3.20 -6.17 9.32
N GLY A 668 -2.93 -5.58 8.15
CA GLY A 668 -3.32 -6.16 6.87
C GLY A 668 -4.83 -6.10 6.64
N PHE A 669 -5.51 -5.03 7.09
CA PHE A 669 -6.93 -4.84 6.76
C PHE A 669 -7.13 -4.92 5.24
N PRO A 670 -8.20 -5.57 4.73
CA PRO A 670 -8.36 -5.83 3.31
C PRO A 670 -8.33 -4.56 2.46
N SER A 671 -7.33 -4.43 1.60
CA SER A 671 -7.12 -3.25 0.74
C SER A 671 -8.30 -2.96 -0.18
N PHE A 672 -8.97 -4.00 -0.68
CA PHE A 672 -10.14 -3.88 -1.55
C PHE A 672 -11.40 -3.33 -0.84
N ARG A 673 -11.36 -3.20 0.50
CA ARG A 673 -12.40 -2.52 1.31
C ARG A 673 -12.01 -1.09 1.69
N GLY A 674 -10.76 -0.69 1.43
CA GLY A 674 -10.29 0.68 1.63
C GLY A 674 -10.01 1.11 3.06
N GLY A 675 -10.27 0.25 4.07
CA GLY A 675 -10.15 0.53 5.49
C GLY A 675 -11.48 0.45 6.22
N ILE A 676 -11.45 0.58 7.55
CA ILE A 676 -12.66 0.44 8.39
C ILE A 676 -13.59 1.66 8.27
N CYS A 677 -13.04 2.88 8.17
CA CYS A 677 -13.84 4.09 8.00
C CYS A 677 -14.54 4.08 6.64
N ARG A 678 -13.83 3.72 5.58
CA ARG A 678 -14.41 3.62 4.26
C ARG A 678 -15.44 2.49 4.15
N TRP A 679 -15.19 1.36 4.81
CA TRP A 679 -16.18 0.29 4.90
C TRP A 679 -17.46 0.72 5.63
N MET A 680 -17.36 1.52 6.70
CA MET A 680 -18.53 2.09 7.39
C MET A 680 -19.28 3.08 6.51
N ASP A 681 -18.59 3.91 5.75
CA ASP A 681 -19.20 4.85 4.80
C ASP A 681 -19.94 4.10 3.67
N GLU A 682 -19.37 2.99 3.17
CA GLU A 682 -20.00 2.14 2.17
C GLU A 682 -21.25 1.42 2.71
N LEU A 683 -21.19 0.94 3.96
CA LEU A 683 -22.35 0.38 4.65
C LEU A 683 -23.47 1.43 4.84
N GLY A 684 -23.07 2.69 4.99
CA GLY A 684 -23.91 3.80 5.41
C GLY A 684 -23.91 3.95 6.93
N LEU A 685 -23.70 5.19 7.42
CA LEU A 685 -23.60 5.43 8.87
C LEU A 685 -24.88 5.13 9.62
N SER A 686 -26.05 5.23 8.97
CA SER A 686 -27.33 4.84 9.57
C SER A 686 -27.41 3.33 9.84
N ASP A 687 -26.95 2.52 8.88
CA ASP A 687 -26.90 1.06 9.01
C ASP A 687 -25.80 0.63 10.00
N ALA A 688 -24.68 1.33 10.01
CA ALA A 688 -23.63 1.14 11.01
C ALA A 688 -24.14 1.42 12.44
N CYS A 689 -24.91 2.50 12.64
CA CYS A 689 -25.56 2.77 13.93
C CYS A 689 -26.58 1.69 14.30
N ALA A 690 -27.43 1.28 13.37
CA ALA A 690 -28.42 0.22 13.61
C ALA A 690 -27.75 -1.12 13.97
N MET A 691 -26.65 -1.46 13.31
CA MET A 691 -25.81 -2.62 13.63
C MET A 691 -25.24 -2.51 15.05
N GLY A 692 -24.71 -1.34 15.44
CA GLY A 692 -24.21 -1.11 16.79
C GLY A 692 -25.29 -1.21 17.85
N ASP A 693 -26.45 -0.61 17.61
CA ASP A 693 -27.61 -0.65 18.52
C ASP A 693 -28.11 -2.08 18.76
N LYS A 694 -28.11 -2.91 17.72
CA LYS A 694 -28.52 -4.33 17.82
C LYS A 694 -27.70 -5.09 18.87
N TYR A 695 -26.42 -4.77 19.01
CA TYR A 695 -25.50 -5.48 19.90
C TYR A 695 -25.08 -4.69 21.15
N SER A 696 -25.56 -3.45 21.33
CA SER A 696 -25.21 -2.58 22.48
C SER A 696 -25.61 -3.16 23.84
N SER A 697 -26.64 -4.04 23.89
CA SER A 697 -27.00 -4.76 25.10
C SER A 697 -26.02 -5.85 25.50
N ILE A 698 -25.18 -6.32 24.57
CA ILE A 698 -24.14 -7.32 24.85
C ILE A 698 -22.92 -6.63 25.45
N SER A 699 -22.51 -5.49 24.88
CA SER A 699 -21.38 -4.73 25.37
C SER A 699 -21.47 -3.24 24.96
N PRO A 700 -21.07 -2.31 25.86
CA PRO A 700 -20.93 -0.90 25.52
C PRO A 700 -20.00 -0.62 24.34
N LEU A 701 -19.12 -1.56 24.01
CA LEU A 701 -18.19 -1.48 22.87
C LEU A 701 -18.93 -1.25 21.55
N TYR A 702 -20.11 -1.84 21.39
CA TYR A 702 -20.95 -1.71 20.18
C TYR A 702 -21.74 -0.40 20.10
N ALA A 703 -21.94 0.29 21.22
CA ALA A 703 -22.83 1.45 21.25
C ALA A 703 -22.32 2.58 20.33
N PRO A 704 -23.10 3.06 19.36
CA PRO A 704 -22.75 4.20 18.55
C PRO A 704 -22.65 5.47 19.42
N THR A 705 -21.66 6.32 19.09
CA THR A 705 -21.54 7.63 19.75
C THR A 705 -22.62 8.59 19.31
N GLU A 706 -22.90 9.60 20.12
CA GLU A 706 -23.89 10.63 19.75
C GLU A 706 -23.43 11.41 18.51
N ALA A 707 -22.13 11.70 18.36
CA ALA A 707 -21.62 12.39 17.19
C ALA A 707 -21.76 11.55 15.90
N LEU A 708 -21.56 10.24 15.98
CA LEU A 708 -21.84 9.33 14.85
C LEU A 708 -23.30 9.33 14.46
N ARG A 709 -24.23 9.31 15.45
CA ARG A 709 -25.67 9.39 15.19
C ARG A 709 -26.07 10.69 14.51
N VAL A 710 -25.49 11.82 14.92
CA VAL A 710 -25.73 13.12 14.29
C VAL A 710 -25.26 13.13 12.84
N LYS A 711 -24.07 12.57 12.53
CA LYS A 711 -23.57 12.41 11.16
C LYS A 711 -24.51 11.52 10.34
N ALA A 712 -24.91 10.37 10.87
CA ALA A 712 -25.83 9.43 10.23
C ALA A 712 -27.18 10.11 9.89
N ALA A 713 -27.77 10.85 10.82
CA ALA A 713 -29.05 11.56 10.64
C ALA A 713 -28.99 12.64 9.54
N LYS A 714 -27.79 13.21 9.30
CA LYS A 714 -27.57 14.21 8.23
C LYS A 714 -27.18 13.58 6.89
N GLY A 715 -26.98 12.27 6.81
CA GLY A 715 -26.45 11.60 5.62
C GLY A 715 -24.99 11.95 5.33
N GLU A 716 -24.24 12.38 6.34
CA GLU A 716 -22.81 12.65 6.25
C GLU A 716 -22.00 11.34 6.25
N THR A 717 -20.73 11.42 5.86
CA THR A 717 -19.75 10.31 5.89
C THR A 717 -18.68 10.59 6.93
N LEU A 718 -17.80 9.62 7.17
CA LEU A 718 -16.59 9.81 7.97
C LEU A 718 -15.53 10.60 7.20
N TYR A 719 -15.48 10.36 5.87
CA TYR A 719 -14.61 11.06 4.93
C TYR A 719 -15.16 12.42 4.52
#